data_7a6b389259b3b8ac482ed0f4ccf124ca
#
_entry.id   7a6b389259b3b8ac482ed0f4ccf124ca
#
_cell.length_a   1.000
_cell.length_b   1.000
_cell.length_c   1.000
_cell.angle_alpha   90.00
_cell.angle_beta   90.00
_cell.angle_gamma   90.00
#
_symmetry.space_group_name_H-M   'P 1'
#
loop_
_entity.id
_entity.type
_entity.pdbx_description
1 polymer ?
#
loop_
_entity_poly.entity_id
_entity_poly.type
_entity_poly.pdbx_seq_one_letter_code
_entity_poly.pdbx_strand_id
1 'polypeptide(L)'
;MKSKLTHYCISTFLLLMCVSLGADAQPVDKDNKGRDFWLTFMPNFHRSSIPVENPSDSLSIFIVASEPTQGVIYYRNINGTVLRKDFQITDITKIYSFGTHYSGYALEGFNNSGEITPNNQGEFPARQYFHVTSEKDVSVYALDQAITTSEAFLVLPTDVLGQDYYVMSYNSDGSNGNPINGNQSTPSQFVIVATEDSTTITVTPKTATYINGITPETFTLNKGESYLVQALITSTNLKSDLTGSHVTSTKPIAVFGGQQRALVPHYEKGNLISRDCLIEQIPPVGTWGKNAFLTRYPLPIGMNPASKNGSDLYRILAAYDSTDVYINGVKQLVLNSGGLLEGSLDVAATVTSTKPIMVAHFKKSAGEPGNGNALSDPFMLIIPPKEQFQNFYRCINVQANDIEHPDKVYLEQYISVVAPNTTLSTVKLDGNPVDSTKFLPIPGSNYSYAILGGANGADGVTDGTHTIEAIEKIGIYVYGYGLANSYGYAGGSVYHVFDFNPPKITDISECYKTQGTVFDTLTGDSHVLEVKAPVDSMINTIVTIEPFSPVQPSVAFSAQLKDIYNDGSFVIFARDSVEYLTRKLIEIPGFTVGITQPKNADSIAHIKRIGPVGKKYCFPVELYNYGKFPQELNLLDFRAQNPLFTVDTTAPIILQPHEKKEITVCFSSPNEGDFIDTLVIGEKCSQRALVEFQMSAIVDRNKPAFILSEDSCKHSYQIFVTDTLPSDLGLLSTTVPQDSLVNCNVVTDTNTINSRIVHYVITVLDSYQDASYTIFARDSADNRSSRTENIPGFTLTIESVNDSTAFTYDSSVVGIVRCKPMSLYNYGNFPLTLTEAELGKNIIFSVPQSQFPLVIPPKERKEIQVCYTPVAIYLDGETDTLQFKFGCLQRSAGLLGTNTKQGSIKADTSICAIPLKISVLNTPTFAFLQQNTPNPLPSGGQTSIRFGLIDQSHTSLEVFDLLGNRKAILANGTLEAGVYEVAISNLQLTPGVYVYRLHYGNEALSKVMVISE
;
A
#
# COMPACT_ATOMS: atom_id res chain seq x y z
N MET A 1 -64.94 3.26 34.63
CA MET A 1 -64.98 3.56 33.19
C MET A 1 -64.18 4.82 32.82
N LYS A 2 -63.38 5.40 33.73
CA LYS A 2 -62.53 6.60 33.45
C LYS A 2 -61.03 6.32 33.47
N SER A 3 -60.61 5.03 33.68
CA SER A 3 -59.16 4.68 33.70
C SER A 3 -58.69 3.90 32.47
N LYS A 4 -59.54 3.59 31.50
CA LYS A 4 -59.17 2.90 30.27
C LYS A 4 -59.03 3.81 29.02
N LEU A 5 -59.45 5.07 29.13
CA LEU A 5 -59.34 6.05 28.03
C LEU A 5 -57.98 6.77 28.01
N THR A 6 -57.32 6.85 29.15
CA THR A 6 -56.01 7.56 29.27
C THR A 6 -54.84 6.74 28.73
N HIS A 7 -54.94 5.39 28.73
CA HIS A 7 -53.86 4.52 28.22
C HIS A 7 -53.88 4.40 26.71
N TYR A 8 -55.02 4.56 26.04
CA TYR A 8 -55.08 4.54 24.59
C TYR A 8 -54.57 5.82 23.90
N CYS A 9 -54.75 6.99 24.55
CA CYS A 9 -54.23 8.24 24.03
C CYS A 9 -52.71 8.40 24.17
N ILE A 10 -52.09 7.82 25.21
CA ILE A 10 -50.64 7.85 25.40
C ILE A 10 -49.93 6.87 24.45
N SER A 11 -50.51 5.70 24.21
CA SER A 11 -49.94 4.70 23.27
C SER A 11 -50.05 5.17 21.81
N THR A 12 -51.11 5.90 21.43
CA THR A 12 -51.24 6.44 20.08
C THR A 12 -50.35 7.66 19.85
N PHE A 13 -50.08 8.46 20.88
CA PHE A 13 -49.13 9.59 20.79
C PHE A 13 -47.67 9.15 20.80
N LEU A 14 -47.33 8.07 21.53
CA LEU A 14 -45.99 7.45 21.44
C LEU A 14 -45.79 6.70 20.10
N LEU A 15 -46.84 6.10 19.52
CA LEU A 15 -46.72 5.45 18.19
C LEU A 15 -46.65 6.47 17.05
N LEU A 16 -47.25 7.69 17.21
CA LEU A 16 -47.10 8.78 16.23
C LEU A 16 -45.78 9.55 16.38
N MET A 17 -45.11 9.51 17.55
CA MET A 17 -43.76 10.07 17.71
C MET A 17 -42.64 9.12 17.24
N CYS A 18 -42.90 7.81 17.11
CA CYS A 18 -41.93 6.86 16.57
C CYS A 18 -41.99 6.70 15.04
N VAL A 19 -42.96 7.32 14.35
CA VAL A 19 -43.07 7.22 12.87
C VAL A 19 -42.56 8.49 12.15
N SER A 20 -42.13 9.52 12.90
CA SER A 20 -41.60 10.76 12.34
C SER A 20 -40.06 10.94 12.47
N LEU A 21 -39.31 9.85 12.77
CA LEU A 21 -37.86 9.85 12.79
C LEU A 21 -37.32 8.73 11.90
N GLY A 22 -37.59 8.81 10.63
CA GLY A 22 -37.14 7.88 9.62
C GLY A 22 -37.42 8.38 8.20
N ALA A 23 -37.28 9.70 7.99
CA ALA A 23 -36.90 10.16 6.68
C ALA A 23 -35.35 10.03 6.68
N ASP A 24 -34.83 8.95 6.13
CA ASP A 24 -33.48 8.94 5.64
C ASP A 24 -33.37 10.15 4.69
N ALA A 25 -32.81 11.24 5.21
CA ALA A 25 -32.33 12.30 4.36
C ALA A 25 -31.28 11.62 3.50
N GLN A 26 -31.59 11.37 2.22
CA GLN A 26 -30.60 11.04 1.21
C GLN A 26 -29.46 12.03 1.44
N PRO A 27 -28.20 11.59 1.48
CA PRO A 27 -27.08 12.53 1.61
C PRO A 27 -27.26 13.55 0.49
N VAL A 28 -27.39 14.81 0.84
CA VAL A 28 -27.47 15.91 -0.15
C VAL A 28 -26.11 15.84 -0.85
N ASP A 29 -26.13 15.58 -2.15
CA ASP A 29 -24.91 15.57 -2.95
C ASP A 29 -24.23 16.93 -2.79
N LYS A 30 -23.08 16.97 -2.13
CA LYS A 30 -22.27 18.17 -1.99
C LYS A 30 -21.70 18.53 -3.35
N ASP A 31 -22.01 19.69 -3.84
CA ASP A 31 -21.50 20.20 -5.13
C ASP A 31 -20.93 21.63 -4.97
N ASN A 32 -20.63 22.29 -6.05
CA ASN A 32 -20.17 23.68 -6.04
C ASN A 32 -21.27 24.70 -5.71
N LYS A 33 -22.47 24.26 -5.38
CA LYS A 33 -23.59 25.15 -4.95
C LYS A 33 -23.75 25.03 -3.43
N GLY A 34 -24.04 26.14 -2.82
CA GLY A 34 -24.28 26.21 -1.38
C GLY A 34 -24.87 27.54 -0.95
N ARG A 35 -24.91 27.76 0.35
CA ARG A 35 -25.51 28.95 0.98
C ARG A 35 -24.55 29.76 1.81
N ASP A 36 -23.36 29.26 2.01
CA ASP A 36 -22.32 29.86 2.85
C ASP A 36 -20.96 29.65 2.21
N PHE A 37 -20.21 30.73 1.97
CA PHE A 37 -18.91 30.69 1.28
C PHE A 37 -17.94 31.65 1.95
N TRP A 38 -16.70 31.15 2.16
CA TRP A 38 -15.60 31.94 2.68
C TRP A 38 -14.49 32.00 1.64
N LEU A 39 -14.09 33.19 1.23
CA LEU A 39 -13.01 33.41 0.29
C LEU A 39 -12.17 34.60 0.67
N THR A 40 -11.00 34.64 0.08
CA THR A 40 -10.07 35.77 0.12
C THR A 40 -9.27 35.81 -1.16
N PHE A 41 -8.61 36.92 -1.42
CA PHE A 41 -7.69 37.08 -2.54
C PHE A 41 -6.27 37.11 -2.03
N MET A 42 -5.35 36.50 -2.79
CA MET A 42 -3.91 36.55 -2.54
C MET A 42 -3.31 37.78 -3.19
N PRO A 43 -2.13 38.25 -2.73
CA PRO A 43 -1.44 39.37 -3.40
C PRO A 43 -1.23 39.10 -4.89
N ASN A 44 -1.77 39.97 -5.75
CA ASN A 44 -1.51 40.02 -7.19
C ASN A 44 -0.31 40.95 -7.47
N PHE A 45 0.07 41.12 -8.71
CA PHE A 45 1.11 42.04 -9.14
C PHE A 45 0.52 43.34 -9.68
N HIS A 46 0.86 44.45 -9.05
CA HIS A 46 0.48 45.81 -9.50
C HIS A 46 1.68 46.56 -10.10
N ARG A 47 1.47 47.23 -11.20
CA ARG A 47 2.51 48.05 -11.82
C ARG A 47 2.79 49.26 -10.96
N SER A 48 4.03 49.42 -10.49
CA SER A 48 4.49 50.56 -9.65
C SER A 48 4.36 51.95 -10.31
N SER A 49 4.21 51.99 -11.62
CA SER A 49 3.99 53.23 -12.38
C SER A 49 2.57 53.74 -12.44
N ILE A 50 1.64 52.96 -11.90
CA ILE A 50 0.20 53.33 -11.88
C ILE A 50 -0.12 53.72 -10.42
N PRO A 51 -0.80 54.85 -10.21
CA PRO A 51 -1.20 55.25 -8.86
C PRO A 51 -1.99 54.15 -8.15
N VAL A 52 -1.78 54.00 -6.85
CA VAL A 52 -2.50 53.05 -5.97
C VAL A 52 -4.06 53.17 -6.09
N GLU A 53 -4.54 54.22 -6.68
CA GLU A 53 -5.95 54.48 -6.95
C GLU A 53 -6.38 54.20 -8.40
N ASN A 54 -5.79 53.14 -9.03
CA ASN A 54 -6.21 52.81 -10.38
C ASN A 54 -7.62 52.20 -10.33
N PRO A 55 -8.62 52.86 -10.98
CA PRO A 55 -9.99 52.32 -10.99
C PRO A 55 -10.16 51.00 -11.73
N SER A 56 -9.10 50.57 -12.41
CA SER A 56 -9.13 49.31 -13.18
C SER A 56 -8.77 48.08 -12.34
N ASP A 57 -8.07 48.26 -11.23
CA ASP A 57 -7.74 47.11 -10.34
C ASP A 57 -8.97 46.80 -9.49
N SER A 58 -9.50 45.60 -9.60
CA SER A 58 -10.76 45.23 -8.92
C SER A 58 -10.76 43.77 -8.45
N LEU A 59 -11.36 43.59 -7.28
CA LEU A 59 -11.71 42.28 -6.77
C LEU A 59 -13.20 42.08 -6.99
N SER A 60 -13.60 41.09 -7.76
CA SER A 60 -14.97 40.87 -8.16
C SER A 60 -15.53 39.54 -7.70
N ILE A 61 -16.76 39.53 -7.24
CA ILE A 61 -17.51 38.33 -6.88
C ILE A 61 -18.71 38.21 -7.79
N PHE A 62 -18.91 37.07 -8.41
CA PHE A 62 -20.05 36.78 -9.29
C PHE A 62 -20.87 35.66 -8.64
N ILE A 63 -22.18 35.88 -8.57
CA ILE A 63 -23.12 34.94 -7.96
C ILE A 63 -24.14 34.51 -9.00
N VAL A 64 -24.26 33.20 -9.16
CA VAL A 64 -25.20 32.55 -10.09
C VAL A 64 -26.19 31.69 -9.32
N ALA A 65 -27.46 31.86 -9.54
CA ALA A 65 -28.52 31.12 -8.88
C ALA A 65 -29.30 30.23 -9.85
N SER A 66 -29.79 29.09 -9.38
CA SER A 66 -30.71 28.22 -10.14
C SER A 66 -32.20 28.57 -9.89
N GLU A 67 -32.48 29.30 -8.83
CA GLU A 67 -33.81 29.83 -8.50
C GLU A 67 -33.66 31.24 -7.90
N PRO A 68 -34.71 32.08 -7.91
CA PRO A 68 -34.67 33.40 -7.30
C PRO A 68 -34.24 33.33 -5.82
N THR A 69 -33.30 34.18 -5.45
CA THR A 69 -32.74 34.19 -4.09
C THR A 69 -32.24 35.57 -3.71
N GLN A 70 -31.99 35.77 -2.42
CA GLN A 70 -31.33 36.93 -1.86
C GLN A 70 -30.26 36.49 -0.85
N GLY A 71 -29.33 37.39 -0.56
CA GLY A 71 -28.26 37.10 0.36
C GLY A 71 -27.43 38.32 0.72
N VAL A 72 -26.31 38.06 1.38
CA VAL A 72 -25.41 39.12 1.88
C VAL A 72 -23.96 38.76 1.60
N ILE A 73 -23.18 39.73 1.19
CA ILE A 73 -21.71 39.67 1.14
C ILE A 73 -21.19 40.52 2.30
N TYR A 74 -20.46 39.89 3.24
CA TYR A 74 -19.69 40.59 4.25
C TYR A 74 -18.22 40.60 3.83
N TYR A 75 -17.55 41.73 4.05
CA TYR A 75 -16.14 41.87 3.78
C TYR A 75 -15.56 43.00 4.66
N ARG A 76 -14.25 43.03 4.77
CA ARG A 76 -13.57 44.11 5.53
C ARG A 76 -12.93 45.11 4.61
N ASN A 77 -12.99 46.37 4.97
CA ASN A 77 -12.17 47.38 4.33
C ASN A 77 -10.76 47.42 4.93
N ILE A 78 -9.88 48.21 4.33
CA ILE A 78 -8.48 48.44 4.80
C ILE A 78 -8.38 48.89 6.25
N ASN A 79 -9.38 49.60 6.77
CA ASN A 79 -9.44 50.07 8.16
C ASN A 79 -9.98 49.02 9.12
N GLY A 80 -10.20 47.79 8.68
CA GLY A 80 -10.71 46.66 9.48
C GLY A 80 -12.20 46.73 9.77
N THR A 81 -12.95 47.68 9.21
CA THR A 81 -14.40 47.78 9.37
C THR A 81 -15.09 46.69 8.53
N VAL A 82 -15.99 45.94 9.15
CA VAL A 82 -16.85 44.99 8.41
C VAL A 82 -17.92 45.76 7.65
N LEU A 83 -17.93 45.55 6.35
CA LEU A 83 -18.92 46.10 5.43
C LEU A 83 -19.91 44.99 5.05
N ARG A 84 -21.15 45.42 4.70
CA ARG A 84 -22.23 44.54 4.30
C ARG A 84 -22.79 45.01 2.99
N LYS A 85 -22.97 44.10 2.04
CA LYS A 85 -23.63 44.32 0.75
C LYS A 85 -24.74 43.28 0.57
N ASP A 86 -25.97 43.72 0.59
CA ASP A 86 -27.10 42.84 0.25
C ASP A 86 -27.19 42.66 -1.26
N PHE A 87 -27.59 41.47 -1.69
CA PHE A 87 -27.88 41.14 -3.07
C PHE A 87 -29.22 40.44 -3.21
N GLN A 88 -29.84 40.60 -4.39
CA GLN A 88 -31.05 39.91 -4.78
C GLN A 88 -30.98 39.48 -6.24
N ILE A 89 -31.26 38.21 -6.49
CA ILE A 89 -31.34 37.62 -7.83
C ILE A 89 -32.80 37.26 -8.08
N THR A 90 -33.48 38.03 -8.95
CA THR A 90 -34.84 37.75 -9.35
C THR A 90 -34.93 37.10 -10.72
N ASP A 91 -33.92 37.32 -11.55
CA ASP A 91 -33.77 36.76 -12.91
C ASP A 91 -32.56 35.84 -12.91
N ILE A 92 -32.82 34.54 -12.94
CA ILE A 92 -31.76 33.52 -12.88
C ILE A 92 -30.86 33.47 -14.14
N THR A 93 -31.25 34.14 -15.23
CA THR A 93 -30.41 34.24 -16.43
C THR A 93 -29.32 35.29 -16.28
N LYS A 94 -29.41 36.12 -15.25
CA LYS A 94 -28.46 37.19 -14.97
C LYS A 94 -27.51 36.82 -13.83
N ILE A 95 -26.27 37.28 -13.96
CA ILE A 95 -25.26 37.21 -12.93
C ILE A 95 -25.41 38.40 -12.00
N TYR A 96 -25.41 38.15 -10.70
CA TYR A 96 -25.15 39.22 -9.74
C TYR A 96 -23.64 39.43 -9.65
N SER A 97 -23.12 40.58 -9.89
CA SER A 97 -21.72 40.94 -9.76
C SER A 97 -21.53 42.02 -8.69
N PHE A 98 -20.53 41.84 -7.89
CA PHE A 98 -20.07 42.79 -6.89
C PHE A 98 -18.57 42.99 -7.08
N GLY A 99 -18.12 44.17 -7.33
CA GLY A 99 -16.72 44.55 -7.48
C GLY A 99 -16.32 45.61 -6.47
N THR A 100 -15.09 45.52 -5.98
CA THR A 100 -14.46 46.54 -5.14
C THR A 100 -13.23 47.05 -5.86
N HIS A 101 -13.06 48.37 -5.91
CA HIS A 101 -11.79 48.94 -6.39
C HIS A 101 -10.72 48.85 -5.31
N TYR A 102 -9.49 48.68 -5.73
CA TYR A 102 -8.33 48.49 -4.88
C TYR A 102 -8.12 49.59 -3.81
N SER A 103 -8.34 50.87 -4.16
CA SER A 103 -7.97 52.01 -3.34
C SER A 103 -8.77 52.24 -2.08
N GLY A 104 -9.91 51.62 -1.89
CA GLY A 104 -10.72 51.81 -0.70
C GLY A 104 -10.97 50.57 0.11
N TYR A 105 -10.76 49.44 -0.49
CA TYR A 105 -11.20 48.15 0.01
C TYR A 105 -10.17 47.05 -0.19
N ALA A 106 -8.89 47.42 -0.29
CA ALA A 106 -7.78 46.47 -0.59
C ALA A 106 -7.80 45.27 0.33
N LEU A 107 -8.38 44.19 -0.18
CA LEU A 107 -8.54 42.91 0.46
C LEU A 107 -7.56 41.89 -0.12
N GLU A 108 -6.83 42.35 -1.13
CA GLU A 108 -5.68 41.69 -1.67
C GLU A 108 -4.44 42.21 -0.92
N GLY A 109 -3.56 41.41 -0.59
CA GLY A 109 -2.36 41.82 0.14
C GLY A 109 -2.63 42.12 1.62
N PHE A 110 -1.73 41.67 2.41
CA PHE A 110 -1.81 41.69 3.87
C PHE A 110 -1.08 42.86 4.48
N ASN A 111 -0.65 43.85 3.69
CA ASN A 111 -0.07 45.08 4.20
C ASN A 111 -0.99 46.29 4.02
N ASN A 112 -0.90 47.21 4.94
CA ASN A 112 -1.71 48.44 4.93
C ASN A 112 -1.07 49.57 4.11
N SER A 113 0.02 49.37 3.37
CA SER A 113 0.78 50.43 2.73
C SER A 113 0.48 50.63 1.26
N GLY A 114 -0.39 49.79 0.64
CA GLY A 114 -0.68 49.85 -0.78
C GLY A 114 0.47 49.44 -1.69
N GLU A 115 1.64 49.18 -1.16
CA GLU A 115 2.77 48.60 -1.89
C GLU A 115 2.82 47.10 -1.62
N ILE A 116 2.54 46.31 -2.65
CA ILE A 116 2.74 44.88 -2.59
C ILE A 116 4.24 44.64 -2.84
N THR A 117 4.98 44.61 -1.74
CA THR A 117 6.37 44.17 -1.83
C THR A 117 6.41 42.65 -1.67
N PRO A 118 7.01 41.96 -2.62
CA PRO A 118 7.27 40.52 -2.47
C PRO A 118 8.00 40.25 -1.16
N ASN A 119 7.72 39.15 -0.51
CA ASN A 119 8.42 38.67 0.69
C ASN A 119 8.23 39.53 1.95
N ASN A 120 7.18 40.30 2.08
CA ASN A 120 6.97 41.13 3.26
C ASN A 120 5.57 40.99 3.87
N GLN A 121 4.84 40.00 3.41
CA GLN A 121 3.43 39.87 3.74
C GLN A 121 3.14 38.43 4.15
N GLY A 122 2.30 38.27 5.16
CA GLY A 122 1.84 36.97 5.60
C GLY A 122 2.53 36.41 6.83
N GLU A 123 2.22 35.17 7.11
CA GLU A 123 2.62 34.40 8.29
C GLU A 123 2.25 35.11 9.61
N PHE A 124 1.09 35.77 9.63
CA PHE A 124 0.39 36.30 10.79
C PHE A 124 -1.12 36.31 10.55
N PRO A 125 -1.96 36.19 11.60
CA PRO A 125 -3.40 36.28 11.49
C PRO A 125 -3.83 37.64 10.96
N ALA A 126 -4.45 37.66 9.78
CA ALA A 126 -5.06 38.83 9.19
C ALA A 126 -6.60 38.70 9.19
N ARG A 127 -7.31 39.74 8.79
CA ARG A 127 -8.78 39.73 8.76
C ARG A 127 -9.29 40.10 7.38
N GLN A 128 -8.69 39.57 6.36
CA GLN A 128 -9.05 39.78 4.96
C GLN A 128 -9.88 38.60 4.46
N TYR A 129 -11.15 38.82 4.28
CA TYR A 129 -12.10 37.82 3.82
C TYR A 129 -13.29 38.44 3.14
N PHE A 130 -13.95 37.64 2.29
CA PHE A 130 -15.33 37.78 1.88
C PHE A 130 -16.12 36.61 2.43
N HIS A 131 -17.30 36.90 2.96
CA HIS A 131 -18.25 35.91 3.44
C HIS A 131 -19.56 36.10 2.72
N VAL A 132 -19.91 35.19 1.82
CA VAL A 132 -21.14 35.22 1.04
C VAL A 132 -22.14 34.27 1.66
N THR A 133 -23.35 34.80 1.96
CA THR A 133 -24.45 33.98 2.46
C THR A 133 -25.68 34.16 1.57
N SER A 134 -26.42 33.08 1.32
CA SER A 134 -27.64 33.09 0.47
C SER A 134 -28.77 32.30 1.10
N GLU A 135 -30.01 32.67 0.85
CA GLU A 135 -31.18 31.90 1.30
C GLU A 135 -31.36 30.60 0.52
N LYS A 136 -30.95 30.56 -0.72
CA LYS A 136 -30.96 29.38 -1.60
C LYS A 136 -29.55 29.07 -2.12
N ASP A 137 -29.40 27.89 -2.64
CA ASP A 137 -28.13 27.45 -3.16
C ASP A 137 -27.70 28.28 -4.37
N VAL A 138 -26.47 28.78 -4.33
CA VAL A 138 -25.87 29.59 -5.39
C VAL A 138 -24.48 29.02 -5.70
N SER A 139 -23.99 29.32 -6.91
CA SER A 139 -22.55 29.16 -7.23
C SER A 139 -21.87 30.52 -7.14
N VAL A 140 -20.70 30.56 -6.56
CA VAL A 140 -19.90 31.77 -6.37
C VAL A 140 -18.58 31.66 -7.14
N TYR A 141 -18.27 32.69 -7.89
CA TYR A 141 -16.99 32.80 -8.61
C TYR A 141 -16.34 34.13 -8.21
N ALA A 142 -15.03 34.15 -8.24
CA ALA A 142 -14.25 35.34 -7.92
C ALA A 142 -13.27 35.66 -9.04
N LEU A 143 -12.97 36.92 -9.24
CA LEU A 143 -11.96 37.43 -10.19
C LEU A 143 -11.07 38.42 -9.43
N ASP A 144 -9.82 38.14 -9.44
CA ASP A 144 -8.74 39.05 -9.05
C ASP A 144 -8.22 39.71 -10.33
N GLN A 145 -8.33 41.01 -10.45
CA GLN A 145 -7.94 41.74 -11.65
C GLN A 145 -7.07 42.95 -11.33
N ALA A 146 -5.90 42.98 -11.94
CA ALA A 146 -5.07 44.16 -12.08
C ALA A 146 -4.75 44.33 -13.57
N ILE A 147 -4.16 45.47 -13.95
CA ILE A 147 -3.78 45.70 -15.34
C ILE A 147 -2.73 44.67 -15.78
N THR A 148 -3.04 43.88 -16.80
CA THR A 148 -2.20 42.80 -17.38
C THR A 148 -1.86 41.69 -16.41
N THR A 149 -2.74 41.40 -15.46
CA THR A 149 -2.63 40.21 -14.61
C THR A 149 -3.99 39.97 -13.94
N SER A 150 -4.58 38.82 -14.24
CA SER A 150 -5.90 38.47 -13.73
C SER A 150 -6.10 36.96 -13.60
N GLU A 151 -6.83 36.54 -12.60
CA GLU A 151 -7.25 35.15 -12.48
C GLU A 151 -8.66 35.05 -11.88
N ALA A 152 -9.46 34.14 -12.39
CA ALA A 152 -10.76 33.81 -11.82
C ALA A 152 -10.78 32.39 -11.27
N PHE A 153 -11.51 32.20 -10.20
CA PHE A 153 -11.63 30.88 -9.57
C PHE A 153 -13.06 30.58 -9.09
N LEU A 154 -13.37 29.30 -9.02
CA LEU A 154 -14.61 28.81 -8.42
C LEU A 154 -14.48 28.79 -6.90
N VAL A 155 -15.46 29.34 -6.18
CA VAL A 155 -15.50 29.35 -4.73
C VAL A 155 -16.29 28.14 -4.23
N LEU A 156 -15.68 27.35 -3.33
CA LEU A 156 -16.32 26.18 -2.73
C LEU A 156 -17.19 26.57 -1.54
N PRO A 157 -18.42 26.04 -1.43
CA PRO A 157 -19.27 26.27 -0.27
C PRO A 157 -18.71 25.64 1.00
N THR A 158 -19.08 26.18 2.15
CA THR A 158 -18.52 25.80 3.46
C THR A 158 -18.72 24.32 3.80
N ASP A 159 -19.79 23.72 3.35
CA ASP A 159 -20.10 22.29 3.58
C ASP A 159 -19.22 21.33 2.76
N VAL A 160 -18.56 21.82 1.70
CA VAL A 160 -17.54 21.09 0.94
C VAL A 160 -16.18 21.13 1.62
N LEU A 161 -15.89 22.16 2.42
CA LEU A 161 -14.59 22.38 3.03
C LEU A 161 -14.21 21.26 4.00
N GLY A 162 -12.92 21.01 4.14
CA GLY A 162 -12.34 19.96 4.97
C GLY A 162 -11.29 20.47 5.94
N GLN A 163 -10.52 19.53 6.46
CA GLN A 163 -9.49 19.75 7.49
C GLN A 163 -8.09 19.30 7.05
N ASP A 164 -7.95 18.75 5.86
CA ASP A 164 -6.72 18.18 5.32
C ASP A 164 -6.51 18.59 3.86
N TYR A 165 -5.39 19.23 3.57
CA TYR A 165 -5.08 19.82 2.26
C TYR A 165 -3.60 19.66 1.92
N TYR A 166 -3.30 19.38 0.65
CA TYR A 166 -2.01 19.67 0.06
C TYR A 166 -2.16 20.82 -0.93
N VAL A 167 -1.27 21.79 -0.83
CA VAL A 167 -1.31 23.01 -1.65
C VAL A 167 -0.89 22.69 -3.07
N MET A 168 -1.65 23.18 -4.06
CA MET A 168 -1.23 23.34 -5.44
C MET A 168 -0.86 24.81 -5.65
N SER A 169 0.33 25.08 -6.13
CA SER A 169 0.88 26.37 -6.37
C SER A 169 1.79 26.32 -7.61
N TYR A 170 2.61 27.31 -7.82
CA TYR A 170 3.59 27.31 -8.89
C TYR A 170 4.93 27.95 -8.43
N ASN A 171 6.01 27.66 -9.17
CA ASN A 171 7.34 28.15 -8.84
C ASN A 171 7.36 29.67 -8.69
N SER A 172 8.06 30.16 -7.68
CA SER A 172 8.43 31.57 -7.58
C SER A 172 9.22 32.02 -8.80
N ASP A 173 9.07 33.28 -9.22
CA ASP A 173 9.94 33.91 -10.23
C ASP A 173 10.88 34.90 -9.54
N GLY A 174 12.04 34.42 -9.15
CA GLY A 174 13.14 35.20 -8.62
C GLY A 174 13.95 35.80 -9.78
N SER A 175 13.48 36.86 -10.43
CA SER A 175 14.20 37.45 -11.52
C SER A 175 15.43 38.20 -11.04
N ASN A 176 16.63 37.64 -11.24
CA ASN A 176 17.88 38.37 -11.11
C ASN A 176 17.98 39.42 -12.21
N GLY A 177 17.65 40.66 -11.86
CA GLY A 177 18.14 41.84 -12.54
C GLY A 177 17.66 42.10 -13.96
N ASN A 178 16.59 41.48 -14.47
CA ASN A 178 15.96 41.89 -15.72
C ASN A 178 14.58 42.47 -15.44
N PRO A 179 14.44 43.76 -15.46
CA PRO A 179 13.22 44.42 -15.13
C PRO A 179 12.28 44.43 -16.31
N ILE A 180 11.34 43.52 -16.32
CA ILE A 180 10.04 43.94 -16.76
C ILE A 180 9.48 44.66 -15.55
N ASN A 181 9.66 45.99 -15.48
CA ASN A 181 9.18 46.87 -14.42
C ASN A 181 9.79 46.64 -13.02
N GLY A 182 11.13 46.80 -12.87
CA GLY A 182 11.82 46.93 -11.60
C GLY A 182 11.85 45.72 -10.70
N ASN A 183 12.86 44.93 -10.77
CA ASN A 183 13.41 43.97 -9.77
C ASN A 183 12.43 43.24 -8.80
N GLN A 184 11.18 43.04 -9.16
CA GLN A 184 10.23 42.42 -8.29
C GLN A 184 10.23 40.90 -8.48
N SER A 185 10.73 40.17 -7.50
CA SER A 185 10.50 38.72 -7.39
C SER A 185 9.06 38.46 -6.97
N THR A 186 8.41 37.47 -7.58
CA THR A 186 7.02 37.11 -7.30
C THR A 186 6.97 35.73 -6.69
N PRO A 187 6.49 35.56 -5.44
CA PRO A 187 6.54 34.31 -4.72
C PRO A 187 5.43 33.33 -5.12
N SER A 188 5.74 32.06 -4.99
CA SER A 188 4.78 30.97 -4.76
C SER A 188 4.05 31.26 -3.45
N GLN A 189 2.73 31.10 -3.41
CA GLN A 189 1.94 31.48 -2.24
C GLN A 189 0.70 30.62 -2.06
N PHE A 190 0.18 30.62 -0.83
CA PHE A 190 -1.16 30.15 -0.50
C PHE A 190 -1.72 30.90 0.70
N VAL A 191 -3.03 30.88 0.83
CA VAL A 191 -3.73 31.54 1.95
C VAL A 191 -4.79 30.61 2.53
N ILE A 192 -4.95 30.70 3.84
CA ILE A 192 -5.92 29.93 4.62
C ILE A 192 -6.95 30.89 5.20
N VAL A 193 -8.23 30.53 5.19
CA VAL A 193 -9.31 31.28 5.87
C VAL A 193 -10.03 30.35 6.83
N ALA A 194 -10.12 30.74 8.10
CA ALA A 194 -10.90 29.99 9.08
C ALA A 194 -12.39 30.30 8.98
N THR A 195 -13.21 29.27 8.96
CA THR A 195 -14.69 29.39 8.88
C THR A 195 -15.35 29.41 10.27
N GLU A 196 -14.61 29.03 11.30
CA GLU A 196 -15.09 28.94 12.69
C GLU A 196 -14.03 29.51 13.66
N ASP A 197 -14.51 29.94 14.85
CA ASP A 197 -13.65 30.43 15.93
C ASP A 197 -12.78 29.31 16.51
N SER A 198 -11.59 29.67 17.00
CA SER A 198 -10.64 28.77 17.65
C SER A 198 -10.28 27.55 16.80
N THR A 199 -10.06 27.77 15.50
CA THR A 199 -9.56 26.76 14.57
C THR A 199 -8.05 26.66 14.68
N THR A 200 -7.54 25.53 15.18
CA THR A 200 -6.10 25.27 15.23
C THR A 200 -5.66 24.70 13.90
N ILE A 201 -4.60 25.26 13.32
CA ILE A 201 -4.08 24.95 12.00
C ILE A 201 -2.60 24.59 12.13
N THR A 202 -2.18 23.55 11.45
CA THR A 202 -0.77 23.16 11.30
C THR A 202 -0.38 23.23 9.83
N VAL A 203 0.67 23.99 9.53
CA VAL A 203 1.28 24.13 8.22
C VAL A 203 2.64 23.43 8.21
N THR A 204 2.83 22.49 7.32
CA THR A 204 4.13 21.86 7.03
C THR A 204 4.57 22.28 5.63
N PRO A 205 5.44 23.30 5.51
CA PRO A 205 5.80 23.85 4.21
C PRO A 205 6.72 22.91 3.42
N LYS A 206 6.54 22.87 2.10
CA LYS A 206 7.38 22.09 1.19
C LYS A 206 8.75 22.72 0.93
N THR A 207 8.81 24.01 0.98
CA THR A 207 10.01 24.84 0.83
C THR A 207 10.05 25.90 1.92
N ALA A 208 11.20 26.55 2.12
CA ALA A 208 11.29 27.61 3.11
C ALA A 208 10.31 28.75 2.83
N THR A 209 9.57 29.15 3.85
CA THR A 209 8.69 30.32 3.85
C THR A 209 9.45 31.56 4.29
N TYR A 210 8.89 32.73 4.04
CA TYR A 210 9.60 34.00 4.27
C TYR A 210 9.86 34.30 5.75
N ILE A 211 8.95 33.96 6.65
CA ILE A 211 9.08 34.24 8.10
C ILE A 211 9.52 33.00 8.86
N ASN A 212 8.85 31.85 8.68
CA ASN A 212 9.06 30.66 9.51
C ASN A 212 10.04 29.64 8.90
N GLY A 213 10.53 29.87 7.69
CA GLY A 213 11.44 28.95 7.01
C GLY A 213 10.79 27.63 6.67
N ILE A 214 11.48 26.51 6.89
CA ILE A 214 11.00 25.15 6.58
C ILE A 214 10.35 24.45 7.78
N THR A 215 10.34 25.09 8.94
CA THR A 215 9.83 24.49 10.17
C THR A 215 8.29 24.41 10.14
N PRO A 216 7.69 23.28 10.46
CA PRO A 216 6.25 23.19 10.64
C PRO A 216 5.76 24.16 11.74
N GLU A 217 4.67 24.84 11.48
CA GLU A 217 4.07 25.82 12.36
C GLU A 217 2.65 25.43 12.73
N THR A 218 2.27 25.66 14.01
CA THR A 218 0.90 25.47 14.51
C THR A 218 0.42 26.77 15.15
N PHE A 219 -0.73 27.27 14.70
CA PHE A 219 -1.35 28.50 15.18
C PHE A 219 -2.87 28.37 15.23
N THR A 220 -3.54 29.36 15.81
CA THR A 220 -5.02 29.38 15.90
C THR A 220 -5.56 30.61 15.22
N LEU A 221 -6.61 30.39 14.40
CA LEU A 221 -7.40 31.46 13.77
C LEU A 221 -8.82 31.45 14.31
N ASN A 222 -9.42 32.64 14.36
CA ASN A 222 -10.84 32.79 14.59
C ASN A 222 -11.60 32.95 13.26
N LYS A 223 -12.89 32.80 13.31
CA LYS A 223 -13.80 32.94 12.17
C LYS A 223 -13.53 34.22 11.37
N GLY A 224 -13.25 34.06 10.07
CA GLY A 224 -12.93 35.14 9.15
C GLY A 224 -11.49 35.68 9.30
N GLU A 225 -10.65 35.04 10.11
CA GLU A 225 -9.21 35.35 10.05
C GLU A 225 -8.56 34.55 8.93
N SER A 226 -7.60 35.16 8.28
CA SER A 226 -6.83 34.60 7.16
C SER A 226 -5.35 34.55 7.49
N TYR A 227 -4.62 33.65 6.83
CA TYR A 227 -3.19 33.45 7.03
C TYR A 227 -2.49 33.18 5.71
N LEU A 228 -1.72 34.16 5.24
CA LEU A 228 -0.96 34.06 3.98
C LEU A 228 0.42 33.45 4.23
N VAL A 229 0.82 32.52 3.38
CA VAL A 229 2.16 31.94 3.37
C VAL A 229 2.81 32.19 2.00
N GLN A 230 4.01 32.77 2.00
CA GLN A 230 4.80 33.02 0.80
C GLN A 230 6.15 32.32 0.87
N ALA A 231 6.58 31.75 -0.27
CA ALA A 231 7.88 31.09 -0.39
C ALA A 231 9.03 32.10 -0.27
N LEU A 232 10.06 31.74 0.46
CA LEU A 232 11.30 32.52 0.53
C LEU A 232 12.07 32.42 -0.80
N ILE A 233 12.27 33.53 -1.43
CA ILE A 233 13.11 33.64 -2.62
C ILE A 233 14.51 34.16 -2.21
N THR A 234 15.54 33.41 -2.58
CA THR A 234 16.93 33.76 -2.32
C THR A 234 17.76 33.71 -3.60
N SER A 235 18.97 34.27 -3.58
CA SER A 235 19.89 34.23 -4.72
C SER A 235 20.29 32.80 -5.11
N THR A 236 20.16 31.85 -4.20
CA THR A 236 20.45 30.43 -4.43
C THR A 236 19.20 29.60 -4.71
N ASN A 237 18.00 30.13 -4.40
CA ASN A 237 16.72 29.48 -4.69
C ASN A 237 15.73 30.50 -5.25
N LEU A 238 15.82 30.72 -6.56
CA LEU A 238 14.96 31.64 -7.30
C LEU A 238 13.62 31.03 -7.71
N LYS A 239 13.43 29.71 -7.48
CA LYS A 239 12.30 28.89 -7.95
C LYS A 239 11.62 28.16 -6.80
N SER A 240 11.68 28.72 -5.60
CA SER A 240 10.99 28.14 -4.45
C SER A 240 9.50 27.88 -4.77
N ASP A 241 8.99 26.72 -4.38
CA ASP A 241 7.65 26.26 -4.75
C ASP A 241 6.96 25.66 -3.54
N LEU A 242 5.82 26.18 -3.17
CA LEU A 242 5.02 25.71 -2.05
C LEU A 242 4.09 24.53 -2.42
N THR A 243 4.06 24.09 -3.70
CA THR A 243 3.31 22.91 -4.11
C THR A 243 3.71 21.69 -3.29
N GLY A 244 2.72 21.01 -2.70
CA GLY A 244 2.94 19.87 -1.81
C GLY A 244 3.13 20.24 -0.34
N SER A 245 3.02 21.54 0.04
CA SER A 245 2.87 21.93 1.45
C SER A 245 1.60 21.32 2.03
N HIS A 246 1.70 20.78 3.25
CA HIS A 246 0.59 20.12 3.93
C HIS A 246 -0.04 21.04 4.96
N VAL A 247 -1.36 21.19 4.90
CA VAL A 247 -2.16 22.01 5.83
C VAL A 247 -3.20 21.15 6.48
N THR A 248 -3.19 21.07 7.81
CA THR A 248 -4.22 20.39 8.59
C THR A 248 -4.87 21.32 9.58
N SER A 249 -6.12 21.07 9.94
CA SER A 249 -6.86 21.90 10.87
C SER A 249 -7.83 21.08 11.75
N THR A 250 -8.25 21.68 12.86
CA THR A 250 -9.24 21.07 13.76
C THR A 250 -10.69 21.29 13.34
N LYS A 251 -10.93 22.24 12.42
CA LYS A 251 -12.23 22.59 11.87
C LYS A 251 -12.12 22.92 10.38
N PRO A 252 -13.19 22.88 9.60
CA PRO A 252 -13.12 23.19 8.17
C PRO A 252 -12.51 24.56 7.90
N ILE A 253 -11.64 24.62 6.91
CA ILE A 253 -10.97 25.84 6.43
C ILE A 253 -11.07 25.98 4.92
N ALA A 254 -11.01 27.18 4.40
CA ALA A 254 -10.80 27.43 2.98
C ALA A 254 -9.32 27.64 2.71
N VAL A 255 -8.77 26.97 1.70
CA VAL A 255 -7.35 27.07 1.30
C VAL A 255 -7.31 27.50 -0.17
N PHE A 256 -6.51 28.51 -0.48
CA PHE A 256 -6.28 28.98 -1.86
C PHE A 256 -4.80 28.89 -2.13
N GLY A 257 -4.43 28.33 -3.29
CA GLY A 257 -3.06 28.18 -3.72
C GLY A 257 -2.80 28.88 -5.04
N GLY A 258 -1.58 29.36 -5.25
CA GLY A 258 -1.22 30.02 -6.47
C GLY A 258 0.16 30.69 -6.43
N GLN A 259 0.32 31.71 -7.28
CA GLN A 259 1.58 32.44 -7.44
C GLN A 259 1.29 33.90 -7.82
N GLN A 260 2.00 34.84 -7.25
CA GLN A 260 1.72 36.25 -7.39
C GLN A 260 1.76 36.74 -8.84
N ARG A 261 2.69 36.24 -9.67
CA ARG A 261 2.81 36.51 -11.08
C ARG A 261 3.68 35.49 -11.78
N ALA A 262 3.11 34.39 -12.20
CA ALA A 262 3.80 33.22 -12.74
C ALA A 262 4.30 33.39 -14.18
N LEU A 263 5.43 32.79 -14.48
CA LEU A 263 5.91 32.46 -15.81
C LEU A 263 5.82 30.94 -16.04
N VAL A 264 4.99 30.50 -16.97
CA VAL A 264 4.71 29.08 -17.18
C VAL A 264 5.14 28.63 -18.62
N PRO A 265 5.95 27.63 -18.80
CA PRO A 265 6.77 26.97 -17.78
C PRO A 265 7.99 27.82 -17.38
N HIS A 266 8.35 27.80 -16.15
CA HIS A 266 9.46 28.60 -15.62
C HIS A 266 10.82 28.27 -16.25
N TYR A 267 11.03 27.06 -16.75
CA TYR A 267 12.29 26.64 -17.39
C TYR A 267 12.48 27.22 -18.79
N GLU A 268 11.45 27.78 -19.44
CA GLU A 268 11.53 28.45 -20.73
C GLU A 268 11.77 29.96 -20.60
N LYS A 269 12.18 30.44 -19.43
CA LYS A 269 12.52 31.85 -19.19
C LYS A 269 13.51 32.35 -20.23
N GLY A 270 13.15 33.45 -20.89
CA GLY A 270 13.90 34.04 -22.01
C GLY A 270 13.24 33.88 -23.36
N ASN A 271 12.34 32.87 -23.52
CA ASN A 271 11.50 32.69 -24.70
C ASN A 271 10.04 33.12 -24.46
N LEU A 272 9.64 33.31 -23.21
CA LEU A 272 8.31 33.67 -22.78
C LEU A 272 8.28 35.09 -22.23
N ILE A 273 7.25 35.84 -22.57
CA ILE A 273 7.14 37.28 -22.22
C ILE A 273 5.95 37.57 -21.28
N SER A 274 4.88 36.76 -21.33
CA SER A 274 3.70 37.03 -20.53
C SER A 274 3.75 36.35 -19.17
N ARG A 275 3.15 37.00 -18.19
CA ARG A 275 3.03 36.48 -16.80
C ARG A 275 1.68 36.88 -16.25
N ASP A 276 1.07 35.99 -15.48
CA ASP A 276 -0.18 36.25 -14.80
C ASP A 276 -0.17 35.76 -13.34
N CYS A 277 -1.04 36.29 -12.49
CA CYS A 277 -1.28 35.69 -11.19
C CYS A 277 -1.96 34.34 -11.38
N LEU A 278 -1.75 33.47 -10.43
CA LEU A 278 -2.42 32.19 -10.36
C LEU A 278 -3.11 32.08 -9.00
N ILE A 279 -4.40 31.75 -9.01
CA ILE A 279 -5.16 31.49 -7.79
C ILE A 279 -6.28 30.48 -8.06
N GLU A 280 -6.32 29.44 -7.26
CA GLU A 280 -7.44 28.47 -7.24
C GLU A 280 -7.78 28.11 -5.80
N GLN A 281 -9.05 27.88 -5.52
CA GLN A 281 -9.43 27.28 -4.24
C GLN A 281 -9.15 25.78 -4.26
N ILE A 282 -8.35 25.33 -3.30
CA ILE A 282 -7.91 23.95 -3.22
C ILE A 282 -9.00 23.07 -2.62
N PRO A 283 -9.46 22.01 -3.29
CA PRO A 283 -10.40 21.06 -2.71
C PRO A 283 -9.70 20.21 -1.62
N PRO A 284 -10.40 19.88 -0.52
CA PRO A 284 -9.84 19.04 0.54
C PRO A 284 -9.49 17.63 0.03
N VAL A 285 -8.48 17.01 0.63
CA VAL A 285 -7.93 15.70 0.22
C VAL A 285 -9.02 14.63 0.07
N GLY A 286 -10.01 14.62 0.97
CA GLY A 286 -11.11 13.65 0.92
C GLY A 286 -11.97 13.70 -0.35
N THR A 287 -11.88 14.78 -1.13
CA THR A 287 -12.64 14.94 -2.40
C THR A 287 -11.81 14.62 -3.65
N TRP A 288 -10.52 14.26 -3.49
CA TRP A 288 -9.65 13.95 -4.62
C TRP A 288 -10.01 12.59 -5.23
N GLY A 289 -9.94 12.48 -6.55
CA GLY A 289 -10.19 11.23 -7.27
C GLY A 289 -8.89 10.56 -7.75
N LYS A 290 -9.07 9.54 -8.57
CA LYS A 290 -7.96 8.76 -9.16
C LYS A 290 -7.85 8.91 -10.67
N ASN A 291 -8.85 9.52 -11.31
CA ASN A 291 -8.94 9.62 -12.76
C ASN A 291 -9.22 11.06 -13.18
N ALA A 292 -8.41 11.61 -14.07
CA ALA A 292 -8.60 12.96 -14.59
C ALA A 292 -8.32 12.99 -16.11
N PHE A 293 -8.87 13.99 -16.78
CA PHE A 293 -8.69 14.20 -18.22
C PHE A 293 -8.09 15.57 -18.48
N LEU A 294 -6.93 15.60 -19.12
CA LEU A 294 -6.27 16.80 -19.59
C LEU A 294 -6.66 17.05 -21.04
N THR A 295 -7.22 18.21 -21.34
CA THR A 295 -7.57 18.66 -22.69
C THR A 295 -6.59 19.73 -23.13
N ARG A 296 -6.32 19.87 -24.41
CA ARG A 296 -5.48 20.97 -24.86
C ARG A 296 -6.25 22.30 -24.75
N TYR A 297 -5.53 23.36 -24.46
CA TYR A 297 -6.04 24.72 -24.66
C TYR A 297 -5.88 25.13 -26.13
N PRO A 298 -6.87 25.82 -26.75
CA PRO A 298 -6.74 26.32 -28.12
C PRO A 298 -5.68 27.43 -28.17
N LEU A 299 -5.06 27.58 -29.32
CA LEU A 299 -4.25 28.76 -29.61
C LEU A 299 -5.19 29.96 -29.80
N PRO A 300 -4.85 31.14 -29.25
CA PRO A 300 -5.60 32.35 -29.51
C PRO A 300 -5.70 32.67 -31.01
N ILE A 301 -6.77 33.27 -31.46
CA ILE A 301 -6.98 33.63 -32.87
C ILE A 301 -5.86 34.57 -33.33
N GLY A 302 -5.33 34.30 -34.52
CA GLY A 302 -4.25 35.09 -35.13
C GLY A 302 -2.84 34.63 -34.76
N MET A 303 -2.68 33.65 -33.83
CA MET A 303 -1.40 33.03 -33.54
C MET A 303 -1.01 32.02 -34.63
N ASN A 304 0.24 32.04 -35.06
CA ASN A 304 0.75 31.07 -36.02
C ASN A 304 0.76 29.66 -35.37
N PRO A 305 0.08 28.64 -35.94
CA PRO A 305 0.12 27.28 -35.44
C PRO A 305 1.55 26.67 -35.37
N ALA A 306 2.49 27.21 -36.13
CA ALA A 306 3.90 26.82 -36.07
C ALA A 306 4.66 27.51 -34.92
N SER A 307 4.06 28.49 -34.23
CA SER A 307 4.67 29.02 -33.00
C SER A 307 4.68 27.94 -31.93
N LYS A 308 5.82 27.73 -31.28
CA LYS A 308 6.07 26.66 -30.28
C LYS A 308 5.28 26.86 -28.95
N ASN A 309 4.26 27.69 -28.94
CA ASN A 309 3.41 27.95 -27.79
C ASN A 309 2.38 26.83 -27.50
N GLY A 310 2.53 25.67 -28.13
CA GLY A 310 1.51 24.65 -28.15
C GLY A 310 1.53 23.65 -26.99
N SER A 311 2.55 23.64 -26.12
CA SER A 311 2.62 22.70 -25.02
C SER A 311 2.17 23.35 -23.72
N ASP A 312 0.97 23.02 -23.28
CA ASP A 312 0.52 23.41 -21.94
C ASP A 312 1.22 22.56 -20.86
N LEU A 313 1.16 22.97 -19.61
CA LEU A 313 1.82 22.28 -18.51
C LEU A 313 0.77 21.63 -17.60
N TYR A 314 1.07 20.46 -17.07
CA TYR A 314 0.27 19.86 -16.02
C TYR A 314 1.11 19.52 -14.78
N ARG A 315 0.47 19.54 -13.64
CA ARG A 315 1.01 19.08 -12.36
C ARG A 315 0.08 18.04 -11.74
N ILE A 316 0.66 16.99 -11.18
CA ILE A 316 -0.05 15.92 -10.48
C ILE A 316 0.54 15.80 -9.08
N LEU A 317 -0.30 16.00 -8.09
CA LEU A 317 0.06 15.98 -6.68
C LEU A 317 -0.60 14.77 -6.01
N ALA A 318 0.18 13.97 -5.27
CA ALA A 318 -0.33 12.79 -4.59
C ALA A 318 -0.76 13.11 -3.15
N ALA A 319 -1.92 12.56 -2.74
CA ALA A 319 -2.39 12.66 -1.35
C ALA A 319 -1.69 11.68 -0.40
N TYR A 320 -1.28 10.52 -0.90
CA TYR A 320 -0.78 9.40 -0.07
C TYR A 320 0.51 8.82 -0.62
N ASP A 321 1.32 8.24 0.29
CA ASP A 321 2.56 7.54 -0.06
C ASP A 321 2.30 6.36 -1.01
N SER A 322 3.32 6.04 -1.82
CA SER A 322 3.28 4.94 -2.78
C SER A 322 2.09 5.02 -3.74
N THR A 323 1.86 6.20 -4.29
CA THR A 323 0.84 6.46 -5.32
C THR A 323 1.47 6.27 -6.70
N ASP A 324 1.06 5.24 -7.42
CA ASP A 324 1.46 5.04 -8.82
C ASP A 324 0.67 6.00 -9.71
N VAL A 325 1.35 6.71 -10.60
CA VAL A 325 0.76 7.64 -11.56
C VAL A 325 0.97 7.14 -12.98
N TYR A 326 -0.09 7.18 -13.77
CA TYR A 326 -0.09 6.75 -15.18
C TYR A 326 -0.62 7.86 -16.08
N ILE A 327 0.03 8.04 -17.24
CA ILE A 327 -0.44 8.91 -18.34
C ILE A 327 -0.76 8.01 -19.53
N ASN A 328 -1.99 8.07 -20.03
CA ASN A 328 -2.47 7.22 -21.14
C ASN A 328 -2.20 5.73 -20.90
N GLY A 329 -2.34 5.27 -19.63
CA GLY A 329 -2.08 3.89 -19.21
C GLY A 329 -0.59 3.52 -19.05
N VAL A 330 0.33 4.45 -19.32
CA VAL A 330 1.77 4.23 -19.11
C VAL A 330 2.21 4.77 -17.77
N LYS A 331 2.78 3.91 -16.93
CA LYS A 331 3.30 4.30 -15.61
C LYS A 331 4.42 5.33 -15.75
N GLN A 332 4.30 6.45 -15.07
CA GLN A 332 5.31 7.52 -15.05
C GLN A 332 6.27 7.32 -13.88
N LEU A 333 5.74 7.45 -12.67
CA LEU A 333 6.54 7.28 -11.44
C LEU A 333 5.64 6.95 -10.25
N VAL A 334 6.25 6.70 -9.09
CA VAL A 334 5.60 6.53 -7.79
C VAL A 334 5.79 7.82 -7.01
N LEU A 335 4.69 8.41 -6.55
CA LEU A 335 4.72 9.61 -5.68
C LEU A 335 4.45 9.21 -4.24
N ASN A 336 5.09 9.92 -3.31
CA ASN A 336 4.70 9.94 -1.91
C ASN A 336 3.78 11.16 -1.64
N SER A 337 3.17 11.19 -0.47
CA SER A 337 2.29 12.28 -0.03
C SER A 337 2.98 13.65 -0.20
N GLY A 338 2.28 14.61 -0.79
CA GLY A 338 2.85 15.90 -1.19
C GLY A 338 3.93 15.82 -2.27
N GLY A 339 4.08 14.66 -2.93
CA GLY A 339 4.97 14.47 -4.08
C GLY A 339 4.32 14.98 -5.37
N LEU A 340 5.15 15.58 -6.24
CA LEU A 340 4.73 16.27 -7.47
C LEU A 340 5.32 15.60 -8.72
N LEU A 341 4.49 15.42 -9.74
CA LEU A 341 4.89 15.17 -11.12
C LEU A 341 4.48 16.38 -11.97
N GLU A 342 5.43 16.97 -12.68
CA GLU A 342 5.19 18.03 -13.66
C GLU A 342 5.51 17.52 -15.06
N GLY A 343 4.71 17.89 -16.05
CA GLY A 343 4.94 17.51 -17.44
C GLY A 343 4.29 18.46 -18.44
N SER A 344 4.72 18.38 -19.70
CA SER A 344 4.14 19.14 -20.82
C SER A 344 3.01 18.36 -21.49
N LEU A 345 2.00 19.06 -21.98
CA LEU A 345 0.83 18.50 -22.64
C LEU A 345 0.76 18.94 -24.11
N ASP A 346 1.17 18.08 -25.03
CA ASP A 346 1.07 18.33 -26.48
C ASP A 346 -0.25 17.83 -27.08
N VAL A 347 -0.84 16.81 -26.50
CA VAL A 347 -2.11 16.18 -26.88
C VAL A 347 -2.93 15.90 -25.62
N ALA A 348 -4.23 15.78 -25.78
CA ALA A 348 -5.10 15.40 -24.65
C ALA A 348 -4.63 14.09 -24.02
N ALA A 349 -4.76 13.96 -22.71
CA ALA A 349 -4.26 12.81 -21.97
C ALA A 349 -5.21 12.36 -20.87
N THR A 350 -5.20 11.06 -20.61
CA THR A 350 -5.83 10.46 -19.43
C THR A 350 -4.78 10.32 -18.34
N VAL A 351 -5.08 10.84 -17.16
CA VAL A 351 -4.31 10.65 -15.93
C VAL A 351 -5.03 9.65 -15.07
N THR A 352 -4.34 8.61 -14.63
CA THR A 352 -4.90 7.65 -13.66
C THR A 352 -3.88 7.36 -12.56
N SER A 353 -4.38 6.96 -11.38
CA SER A 353 -3.52 6.66 -10.24
C SER A 353 -4.09 5.54 -9.37
N THR A 354 -3.22 4.91 -8.57
CA THR A 354 -3.65 3.89 -7.60
C THR A 354 -4.30 4.48 -6.35
N LYS A 355 -3.95 5.72 -5.99
CA LYS A 355 -4.48 6.46 -4.84
C LYS A 355 -4.86 7.88 -5.26
N PRO A 356 -5.63 8.62 -4.45
CA PRO A 356 -6.08 9.97 -4.80
C PRO A 356 -4.97 10.93 -5.21
N ILE A 357 -5.26 11.70 -6.25
CA ILE A 357 -4.39 12.74 -6.80
C ILE A 357 -5.19 14.01 -7.05
N MET A 358 -4.52 15.14 -6.97
CA MET A 358 -4.99 16.40 -7.53
C MET A 358 -4.21 16.71 -8.80
N VAL A 359 -4.93 17.09 -9.85
CA VAL A 359 -4.35 17.44 -11.15
C VAL A 359 -4.62 18.92 -11.41
N ALA A 360 -3.58 19.68 -11.68
CA ALA A 360 -3.69 21.06 -12.16
C ALA A 360 -3.19 21.15 -13.59
N HIS A 361 -3.85 21.96 -14.39
CA HIS A 361 -3.53 22.22 -15.78
C HIS A 361 -3.27 23.71 -15.95
N PHE A 362 -2.09 24.03 -16.47
CA PHE A 362 -1.64 25.41 -16.63
C PHE A 362 -1.59 25.78 -18.10
N LYS A 363 -2.16 26.92 -18.44
CA LYS A 363 -1.94 27.56 -19.73
C LYS A 363 -0.51 28.07 -19.80
N LYS A 364 0.18 27.81 -20.88
CA LYS A 364 1.53 28.31 -21.11
C LYS A 364 1.51 29.84 -21.32
N SER A 365 2.51 30.50 -20.76
CA SER A 365 2.80 31.92 -21.02
C SER A 365 2.99 32.17 -22.52
N ALA A 366 2.52 33.31 -23.00
CA ALA A 366 2.77 33.72 -24.36
C ALA A 366 4.27 34.03 -24.59
N GLY A 367 4.79 33.61 -25.71
CA GLY A 367 6.18 33.83 -26.13
C GLY A 367 6.20 34.15 -27.59
N GLU A 368 6.65 35.38 -27.90
CA GLU A 368 7.44 35.72 -29.09
C GLU A 368 7.84 37.21 -29.02
N PRO A 369 9.14 37.56 -29.08
CA PRO A 369 9.51 38.93 -29.24
C PRO A 369 9.14 39.38 -30.67
N GLY A 370 8.18 40.30 -30.78
CA GLY A 370 7.94 40.97 -32.07
C GLY A 370 6.49 41.19 -32.47
N ASN A 371 5.52 40.44 -31.94
CA ASN A 371 4.11 40.77 -32.05
C ASN A 371 3.62 41.37 -30.74
N GLY A 372 3.49 42.68 -30.68
CA GLY A 372 3.14 43.42 -29.44
C GLY A 372 1.73 43.13 -28.87
N ASN A 373 1.12 42.03 -29.22
CA ASN A 373 -0.17 41.58 -28.80
C ASN A 373 -0.10 40.13 -28.29
N ALA A 374 0.40 39.92 -27.05
CA ALA A 374 0.24 38.63 -26.39
C ALA A 374 -1.22 38.41 -26.05
N LEU A 375 -1.97 37.76 -26.96
CA LEU A 375 -3.27 37.20 -26.63
C LEU A 375 -3.04 35.96 -25.75
N SER A 376 -3.64 35.90 -24.59
CA SER A 376 -3.52 34.97 -23.49
C SER A 376 -2.28 35.12 -22.60
N ASP A 377 -2.49 34.87 -21.34
CA ASP A 377 -1.50 34.77 -20.31
C ASP A 377 -1.61 33.40 -19.62
N PRO A 378 -0.71 33.00 -18.74
CA PRO A 378 -0.89 31.75 -17.98
C PRO A 378 -2.05 31.86 -16.99
N PHE A 379 -2.78 30.77 -16.82
CA PHE A 379 -3.70 30.56 -15.74
C PHE A 379 -3.55 29.11 -15.19
N MET A 380 -4.03 28.89 -13.99
CA MET A 380 -4.06 27.59 -13.35
C MET A 380 -5.52 27.10 -13.23
N LEU A 381 -5.76 25.84 -13.58
CA LEU A 381 -7.05 25.22 -13.47
C LEU A 381 -6.92 23.88 -12.74
N ILE A 382 -7.58 23.73 -11.59
CA ILE A 382 -7.70 22.45 -10.89
C ILE A 382 -8.68 21.58 -11.64
N ILE A 383 -8.19 20.47 -12.20
CA ILE A 383 -9.00 19.54 -13.00
C ILE A 383 -9.88 18.70 -12.07
N PRO A 384 -11.23 18.80 -12.18
CA PRO A 384 -12.12 17.89 -11.46
C PRO A 384 -11.82 16.43 -11.85
N PRO A 385 -11.68 15.52 -10.90
CA PRO A 385 -11.55 14.12 -11.24
C PRO A 385 -12.86 13.59 -11.85
N LYS A 386 -12.74 12.58 -12.71
CA LYS A 386 -13.88 11.94 -13.37
C LYS A 386 -14.98 11.51 -12.39
N GLU A 387 -14.59 11.08 -11.23
CA GLU A 387 -15.47 10.61 -10.16
C GLU A 387 -16.40 11.71 -9.64
N GLN A 388 -16.01 12.98 -9.86
CA GLN A 388 -16.74 14.17 -9.41
C GLN A 388 -17.54 14.85 -10.55
N PHE A 389 -17.65 14.25 -11.71
CA PHE A 389 -18.38 14.78 -12.84
C PHE A 389 -19.89 14.84 -12.57
N GLN A 390 -20.56 15.81 -13.21
CA GLN A 390 -22.02 16.03 -13.14
C GLN A 390 -22.66 15.87 -14.53
N ASN A 391 -23.97 15.73 -14.59
CA ASN A 391 -24.71 15.70 -15.85
C ASN A 391 -25.32 17.05 -16.24
N PHE A 392 -25.26 18.04 -15.34
CA PHE A 392 -25.75 19.40 -15.57
C PHE A 392 -24.82 20.40 -14.88
N TYR A 393 -24.44 21.41 -15.62
CA TYR A 393 -23.61 22.52 -15.13
C TYR A 393 -24.30 23.87 -15.45
N ARG A 394 -24.13 24.80 -14.53
CA ARG A 394 -24.37 26.23 -14.80
C ARG A 394 -23.10 26.96 -14.39
N CYS A 395 -22.41 27.52 -15.36
CA CYS A 395 -21.14 28.24 -15.18
C CYS A 395 -21.23 29.64 -15.75
N ILE A 396 -20.19 30.43 -15.59
CA ILE A 396 -20.09 31.77 -16.16
C ILE A 396 -18.83 31.87 -17.01
N ASN A 397 -18.89 32.59 -18.10
CA ASN A 397 -17.70 33.15 -18.72
C ASN A 397 -17.59 34.61 -18.24
N VAL A 398 -16.57 34.83 -17.38
CA VAL A 398 -16.41 36.15 -16.74
C VAL A 398 -15.98 37.20 -17.76
N GLN A 399 -16.38 38.45 -17.51
CA GLN A 399 -15.89 39.58 -18.24
C GLN A 399 -15.54 40.71 -17.29
N ALA A 400 -14.56 41.46 -17.65
CA ALA A 400 -14.12 42.65 -16.96
C ALA A 400 -13.74 43.76 -17.96
N ASN A 401 -13.49 44.93 -17.45
CA ASN A 401 -12.90 46.05 -18.18
C ASN A 401 -11.82 46.73 -17.34
N ASP A 402 -10.86 47.32 -17.99
CA ASP A 402 -9.81 48.10 -17.35
C ASP A 402 -9.49 49.35 -18.19
N ILE A 403 -8.52 50.15 -17.76
CA ILE A 403 -8.14 51.38 -18.43
C ILE A 403 -7.51 51.17 -19.80
N GLU A 404 -6.84 50.01 -19.99
CA GLU A 404 -6.24 49.63 -21.27
C GLU A 404 -7.30 48.94 -22.19
N HIS A 405 -8.32 48.32 -21.60
CA HIS A 405 -9.39 47.59 -22.26
C HIS A 405 -10.79 48.02 -21.74
N PRO A 406 -11.23 49.23 -22.10
CA PRO A 406 -12.43 49.82 -21.51
C PRO A 406 -13.73 49.08 -21.88
N ASP A 407 -13.74 48.37 -23.01
CA ASP A 407 -14.92 47.61 -23.44
C ASP A 407 -14.89 46.17 -22.91
N LYS A 408 -13.74 45.47 -23.09
CA LYS A 408 -13.60 44.04 -22.72
C LYS A 408 -12.14 43.69 -22.49
N VAL A 409 -11.84 43.01 -21.37
CA VAL A 409 -10.56 42.40 -21.10
C VAL A 409 -10.41 41.07 -21.84
N TYR A 410 -11.42 40.21 -21.78
CA TYR A 410 -11.40 38.89 -22.40
C TYR A 410 -12.06 38.91 -23.78
N LEU A 411 -11.30 38.68 -24.82
CA LEU A 411 -11.72 38.74 -26.21
C LEU A 411 -12.22 37.39 -26.76
N GLU A 412 -11.76 36.30 -26.15
CA GLU A 412 -12.12 34.94 -26.52
C GLU A 412 -12.64 34.22 -25.29
N GLN A 413 -13.76 33.55 -25.41
CA GLN A 413 -14.42 32.80 -24.33
C GLN A 413 -14.55 31.35 -24.73
N TYR A 414 -14.25 30.44 -23.81
CA TYR A 414 -14.19 28.99 -24.06
C TYR A 414 -14.86 28.18 -22.97
N ILE A 415 -15.43 27.05 -23.38
CA ILE A 415 -15.85 25.95 -22.52
C ILE A 415 -15.37 24.66 -23.14
N SER A 416 -14.45 23.94 -22.44
CA SER A 416 -14.08 22.59 -22.82
C SER A 416 -15.02 21.60 -22.14
N VAL A 417 -15.57 20.66 -22.91
CA VAL A 417 -16.47 19.61 -22.42
C VAL A 417 -15.78 18.26 -22.59
N VAL A 418 -15.72 17.47 -21.53
CA VAL A 418 -15.22 16.09 -21.53
C VAL A 418 -16.40 15.16 -21.31
N ALA A 419 -16.67 14.27 -22.24
CA ALA A 419 -17.86 13.41 -22.20
C ALA A 419 -17.53 11.95 -22.57
N PRO A 420 -18.26 10.95 -22.01
CA PRO A 420 -18.19 9.56 -22.46
C PRO A 420 -18.54 9.44 -23.93
N ASN A 421 -17.86 8.56 -24.66
CA ASN A 421 -18.11 8.34 -26.10
C ASN A 421 -19.54 7.88 -26.41
N THR A 422 -20.24 7.33 -25.44
CA THR A 422 -21.64 6.88 -25.51
C THR A 422 -22.66 8.03 -25.49
N THR A 423 -22.27 9.20 -24.97
CA THR A 423 -23.21 10.31 -24.68
C THR A 423 -22.98 11.56 -25.52
N LEU A 424 -22.01 11.57 -26.45
CA LEU A 424 -21.60 12.78 -27.20
C LEU A 424 -22.77 13.50 -27.91
N SER A 425 -23.69 12.74 -28.49
CA SER A 425 -24.85 13.28 -29.19
C SER A 425 -25.93 13.90 -28.28
N THR A 426 -25.80 13.72 -26.95
CA THR A 426 -26.74 14.23 -25.95
C THR A 426 -26.25 15.51 -25.28
N VAL A 427 -25.01 15.91 -25.55
CA VAL A 427 -24.42 17.12 -24.99
C VAL A 427 -25.10 18.34 -25.57
N LYS A 428 -25.52 19.25 -24.69
CA LYS A 428 -26.11 20.51 -25.08
C LYS A 428 -25.43 21.68 -24.40
N LEU A 429 -25.30 22.79 -25.11
CA LEU A 429 -24.91 24.09 -24.61
C LEU A 429 -26.15 25.03 -24.72
N ASP A 430 -26.60 25.59 -23.60
CA ASP A 430 -27.77 26.47 -23.51
C ASP A 430 -29.03 25.87 -24.19
N GLY A 431 -29.21 24.55 -23.97
CA GLY A 431 -30.31 23.78 -24.55
C GLY A 431 -30.13 23.37 -26.02
N ASN A 432 -29.12 23.89 -26.71
CA ASN A 432 -28.82 23.57 -28.10
C ASN A 432 -27.84 22.37 -28.20
N PRO A 433 -28.12 21.38 -29.06
CA PRO A 433 -27.21 20.27 -29.26
C PRO A 433 -25.83 20.72 -29.74
N VAL A 434 -24.77 20.17 -29.11
CA VAL A 434 -23.39 20.33 -29.57
C VAL A 434 -23.12 19.34 -30.70
N ASP A 435 -22.52 19.80 -31.79
CA ASP A 435 -22.12 18.94 -32.91
C ASP A 435 -21.13 17.90 -32.44
N SER A 436 -21.52 16.61 -32.50
CA SER A 436 -20.71 15.48 -32.06
C SER A 436 -19.40 15.33 -32.82
N THR A 437 -19.29 15.90 -34.03
CA THR A 437 -18.05 15.89 -34.84
C THR A 437 -16.92 16.75 -34.24
N LYS A 438 -17.24 17.64 -33.32
CA LYS A 438 -16.27 18.48 -32.61
C LYS A 438 -15.49 17.70 -31.51
N PHE A 439 -16.03 16.54 -31.11
CA PHE A 439 -15.41 15.78 -30.04
C PHE A 439 -14.21 14.96 -30.55
N LEU A 440 -13.07 15.25 -29.98
CA LEU A 440 -11.80 14.53 -30.23
C LEU A 440 -11.57 13.48 -29.16
N PRO A 441 -11.09 12.27 -29.49
CA PRO A 441 -10.87 11.21 -28.52
C PRO A 441 -9.74 11.57 -27.55
N ILE A 442 -9.89 11.21 -26.29
CA ILE A 442 -8.83 11.31 -25.29
C ILE A 442 -8.10 9.96 -25.22
N PRO A 443 -6.78 9.93 -25.52
CA PRO A 443 -6.00 8.70 -25.52
C PRO A 443 -6.10 7.94 -24.20
N GLY A 444 -6.15 6.61 -24.27
CA GLY A 444 -6.20 5.74 -23.09
C GLY A 444 -7.54 5.70 -22.36
N SER A 445 -8.62 6.25 -22.97
CA SER A 445 -9.95 6.31 -22.35
C SER A 445 -11.09 6.04 -23.33
N ASN A 446 -12.30 5.89 -22.79
CA ASN A 446 -13.58 5.89 -23.52
C ASN A 446 -14.26 7.26 -23.48
N TYR A 447 -13.50 8.35 -23.33
CA TYR A 447 -13.95 9.72 -23.29
C TYR A 447 -13.42 10.49 -24.50
N SER A 448 -14.17 11.51 -24.87
CA SER A 448 -13.78 12.52 -25.87
C SER A 448 -13.99 13.90 -25.29
N TYR A 449 -13.34 14.89 -25.87
CA TYR A 449 -13.49 16.30 -25.49
C TYR A 449 -13.80 17.18 -26.68
N ALA A 450 -14.57 18.23 -26.45
CA ALA A 450 -14.78 19.30 -27.39
C ALA A 450 -14.40 20.64 -26.75
N ILE A 451 -13.79 21.52 -27.51
CA ILE A 451 -13.56 22.91 -27.13
C ILE A 451 -14.60 23.75 -27.86
N LEU A 452 -15.49 24.38 -27.09
CA LEU A 452 -16.53 25.26 -27.58
C LEU A 452 -16.12 26.70 -27.31
N GLY A 453 -16.39 27.58 -28.23
CA GLY A 453 -16.09 28.99 -28.08
C GLY A 453 -14.98 29.54 -28.98
N GLY A 454 -14.55 30.73 -28.66
CA GLY A 454 -13.58 31.53 -29.40
C GLY A 454 -13.95 33.01 -29.42
N ALA A 455 -13.43 33.80 -30.36
CA ALA A 455 -13.79 35.19 -30.52
C ALA A 455 -15.23 35.36 -30.98
N ASN A 456 -15.83 36.50 -30.63
CA ASN A 456 -17.15 36.95 -31.11
C ASN A 456 -18.31 35.97 -30.84
N GLY A 457 -18.26 35.24 -29.74
CA GLY A 457 -19.32 34.32 -29.37
C GLY A 457 -19.39 33.07 -30.24
N ALA A 458 -18.24 32.60 -30.73
CA ALA A 458 -18.19 31.36 -31.47
C ALA A 458 -18.86 30.21 -30.70
N ASP A 459 -19.51 29.29 -31.41
CA ASP A 459 -20.29 28.19 -30.84
C ASP A 459 -21.39 28.59 -29.85
N GLY A 460 -21.71 29.88 -29.74
CA GLY A 460 -22.66 30.41 -28.78
C GLY A 460 -22.07 30.72 -27.39
N VAL A 461 -20.75 30.49 -27.19
CA VAL A 461 -20.08 30.84 -25.93
C VAL A 461 -19.78 32.35 -25.92
N THR A 462 -20.48 33.05 -25.06
CA THR A 462 -20.36 34.50 -24.90
C THR A 462 -20.01 34.84 -23.44
N ASP A 463 -19.82 36.10 -23.16
CA ASP A 463 -19.76 36.58 -21.77
C ASP A 463 -21.10 36.28 -21.06
N GLY A 464 -21.04 35.79 -19.86
CA GLY A 464 -22.22 35.52 -19.04
C GLY A 464 -22.44 34.08 -18.65
N THR A 465 -23.67 33.76 -18.32
CA THR A 465 -24.04 32.41 -17.85
C THR A 465 -24.25 31.43 -19.00
N HIS A 466 -23.72 30.25 -18.87
CA HIS A 466 -23.98 29.12 -19.76
C HIS A 466 -24.44 27.87 -18.99
N THR A 467 -25.29 27.08 -19.65
CA THR A 467 -25.68 25.76 -19.14
C THR A 467 -25.15 24.68 -20.08
N ILE A 468 -24.53 23.67 -19.50
CA ILE A 468 -24.05 22.49 -20.21
C ILE A 468 -24.71 21.26 -19.57
N GLU A 469 -25.33 20.41 -20.40
CA GLU A 469 -26.01 19.20 -19.92
C GLU A 469 -25.76 18.02 -20.85
N ALA A 470 -25.80 16.82 -20.26
CA ALA A 470 -25.77 15.54 -20.96
C ALA A 470 -26.55 14.47 -20.19
N ILE A 471 -26.88 13.35 -20.84
CA ILE A 471 -27.55 12.22 -20.17
C ILE A 471 -26.62 11.57 -19.13
N GLU A 472 -25.34 11.38 -19.47
CA GLU A 472 -24.33 10.85 -18.55
C GLU A 472 -23.50 11.99 -17.94
N LYS A 473 -22.75 11.69 -16.88
CA LYS A 473 -21.86 12.64 -16.21
C LYS A 473 -20.72 13.06 -17.13
N ILE A 474 -20.52 14.36 -17.24
CA ILE A 474 -19.50 15.03 -18.06
C ILE A 474 -18.65 15.97 -17.19
N GLY A 475 -17.48 16.36 -17.65
CA GLY A 475 -16.64 17.40 -17.01
C GLY A 475 -16.59 18.66 -17.88
N ILE A 476 -16.49 19.82 -17.25
CA ILE A 476 -16.34 21.08 -17.98
C ILE A 476 -15.23 21.95 -17.39
N TYR A 477 -14.51 22.65 -18.27
CA TYR A 477 -13.48 23.63 -17.95
C TYR A 477 -13.79 24.93 -18.65
N VAL A 478 -13.79 26.04 -17.91
CA VAL A 478 -14.16 27.36 -18.39
C VAL A 478 -12.94 28.27 -18.36
N TYR A 479 -12.66 28.96 -19.46
CA TYR A 479 -11.54 29.90 -19.56
C TYR A 479 -11.75 30.96 -20.62
N GLY A 480 -10.99 32.04 -20.52
CA GLY A 480 -11.03 33.15 -21.48
C GLY A 480 -9.65 33.75 -21.70
N TYR A 481 -9.47 34.32 -22.88
CA TYR A 481 -8.24 34.97 -23.33
C TYR A 481 -8.47 36.45 -23.64
N GLY A 482 -7.55 37.29 -23.22
CA GLY A 482 -7.45 38.69 -23.52
C GLY A 482 -6.01 39.10 -23.88
N LEU A 483 -5.78 40.37 -24.09
CA LEU A 483 -4.44 40.94 -24.27
C LEU A 483 -3.73 40.97 -22.91
N ALA A 484 -2.66 40.15 -22.77
CA ALA A 484 -1.91 40.01 -21.55
C ALA A 484 -2.80 39.76 -20.31
N ASN A 485 -3.86 39.01 -20.47
CA ASN A 485 -4.79 38.57 -19.44
C ASN A 485 -5.43 37.25 -19.84
N SER A 486 -5.67 36.41 -18.88
CA SER A 486 -6.49 35.20 -19.04
C SER A 486 -7.08 34.78 -17.69
N TYR A 487 -8.00 33.84 -17.77
CA TYR A 487 -8.51 33.16 -16.58
C TYR A 487 -8.90 31.74 -16.95
N GLY A 488 -8.95 30.86 -15.93
CA GLY A 488 -9.45 29.52 -16.12
C GLY A 488 -9.85 28.88 -14.79
N TYR A 489 -10.99 28.17 -14.76
CA TYR A 489 -11.44 27.43 -13.59
C TYR A 489 -12.32 26.23 -13.98
N ALA A 490 -12.47 25.28 -13.07
CA ALA A 490 -13.42 24.20 -13.21
C ALA A 490 -14.85 24.74 -13.23
N GLY A 491 -15.65 24.40 -14.24
CA GLY A 491 -17.01 24.91 -14.36
C GLY A 491 -18.01 24.41 -13.31
N GLY A 492 -17.57 23.52 -12.45
CA GLY A 492 -18.30 22.92 -11.33
C GLY A 492 -17.85 21.47 -11.08
N SER A 493 -18.27 20.94 -9.96
CA SER A 493 -17.96 19.55 -9.56
C SER A 493 -18.93 19.12 -8.47
N VAL A 494 -19.21 17.82 -8.33
CA VAL A 494 -19.62 17.29 -7.04
C VAL A 494 -18.37 17.16 -6.16
N TYR A 495 -18.56 17.21 -4.86
CA TYR A 495 -17.47 17.09 -3.89
C TYR A 495 -17.79 15.98 -2.91
N HIS A 496 -18.09 14.79 -3.45
CA HIS A 496 -18.21 13.61 -2.60
C HIS A 496 -16.89 13.38 -1.88
N VAL A 497 -16.96 13.21 -0.60
CA VAL A 497 -15.82 12.71 0.17
C VAL A 497 -15.71 11.24 -0.16
N PHE A 498 -14.63 10.88 -0.81
CA PHE A 498 -14.34 9.48 -1.08
C PHE A 498 -13.74 8.87 0.17
N ASP A 499 -14.27 7.76 0.53
CA ASP A 499 -13.62 6.90 1.50
C ASP A 499 -12.42 6.21 0.84
N PHE A 500 -11.25 6.49 1.37
CA PHE A 500 -9.99 5.85 0.97
C PHE A 500 -9.36 5.08 2.12
N ASN A 501 -10.02 5.06 3.26
CA ASN A 501 -9.57 4.41 4.46
C ASN A 501 -10.22 3.03 4.58
N PRO A 502 -9.46 1.95 4.54
CA PRO A 502 -10.03 0.65 4.80
C PRO A 502 -10.49 0.56 6.27
N PRO A 503 -11.52 -0.24 6.57
CA PRO A 503 -11.96 -0.46 7.93
C PRO A 503 -10.82 -0.88 8.86
N LYS A 504 -10.83 -0.44 10.11
CA LYS A 504 -9.83 -0.80 11.13
C LYS A 504 -10.37 -1.89 12.03
N ILE A 505 -9.49 -2.79 12.47
CA ILE A 505 -9.82 -3.90 13.36
C ILE A 505 -8.99 -3.78 14.63
N THR A 506 -9.65 -3.65 15.77
CA THR A 506 -9.04 -3.72 17.10
C THR A 506 -9.52 -4.96 17.84
N ASP A 507 -8.67 -5.50 18.70
CA ASP A 507 -9.00 -6.62 19.57
C ASP A 507 -8.21 -6.57 20.88
N ILE A 508 -8.78 -7.17 21.90
CA ILE A 508 -8.18 -7.41 23.21
C ILE A 508 -8.45 -8.85 23.58
N SER A 509 -7.37 -9.58 23.87
CA SER A 509 -7.43 -10.98 24.27
C SER A 509 -7.16 -11.11 25.79
N GLU A 510 -8.02 -11.85 26.50
CA GLU A 510 -7.83 -12.18 27.89
C GLU A 510 -8.48 -13.54 28.19
N CYS A 511 -7.77 -14.39 28.92
CA CYS A 511 -8.30 -15.67 29.40
C CYS A 511 -8.96 -16.54 28.32
N TYR A 512 -8.21 -16.80 27.23
CA TYR A 512 -8.63 -17.67 26.11
C TYR A 512 -9.79 -17.13 25.27
N LYS A 513 -10.09 -15.87 25.45
CA LYS A 513 -11.13 -15.15 24.71
C LYS A 513 -10.58 -13.87 24.13
N THR A 514 -11.15 -13.47 23.02
CA THR A 514 -10.89 -12.20 22.38
C THR A 514 -12.20 -11.47 22.17
N GLN A 515 -12.20 -10.18 22.44
CA GLN A 515 -13.25 -9.25 22.03
C GLN A 515 -12.64 -8.21 21.13
N GLY A 516 -13.31 -7.85 20.06
CA GLY A 516 -12.82 -6.87 19.13
C GLY A 516 -13.92 -6.10 18.44
N THR A 517 -13.52 -5.03 17.77
CA THR A 517 -14.41 -4.18 16.99
C THR A 517 -13.77 -3.89 15.65
N VAL A 518 -14.54 -4.08 14.61
CA VAL A 518 -14.29 -3.53 13.29
C VAL A 518 -14.95 -2.16 13.28
N PHE A 519 -14.25 -1.12 12.88
CA PHE A 519 -14.82 0.23 12.81
C PHE A 519 -14.31 0.98 11.59
N ASP A 520 -15.18 1.84 11.10
CA ASP A 520 -15.00 2.68 9.95
C ASP A 520 -15.75 3.99 10.24
N THR A 521 -15.10 4.87 10.99
CA THR A 521 -15.75 5.96 11.74
C THR A 521 -15.15 7.34 11.51
N LEU A 522 -14.14 7.48 10.64
CA LEU A 522 -13.61 8.79 10.31
C LEU A 522 -14.64 9.59 9.49
N THR A 523 -14.56 10.90 9.55
CA THR A 523 -15.42 11.75 8.73
C THR A 523 -15.18 11.46 7.25
N GLY A 524 -16.22 10.99 6.57
CA GLY A 524 -16.17 10.60 5.16
C GLY A 524 -15.99 9.10 4.92
N ASP A 525 -15.79 8.30 5.96
CA ASP A 525 -15.75 6.85 5.81
C ASP A 525 -17.12 6.30 5.37
N SER A 526 -17.09 5.28 4.53
CA SER A 526 -18.27 4.70 3.89
C SER A 526 -19.00 3.67 4.78
N HIS A 527 -18.48 3.44 5.96
CA HIS A 527 -18.95 2.50 6.97
C HIS A 527 -18.82 1.00 6.58
N VAL A 528 -18.85 0.15 7.58
CA VAL A 528 -18.65 -1.29 7.45
C VAL A 528 -19.84 -1.93 6.72
N LEU A 529 -19.59 -2.50 5.54
CA LEU A 529 -20.55 -3.25 4.75
C LEU A 529 -20.59 -4.73 5.16
N GLU A 530 -19.42 -5.33 5.39
CA GLU A 530 -19.28 -6.75 5.61
C GLU A 530 -18.19 -7.07 6.61
N VAL A 531 -18.45 -7.99 7.53
CA VAL A 531 -17.46 -8.59 8.42
C VAL A 531 -17.59 -10.10 8.33
N LYS A 532 -16.49 -10.79 8.09
CA LYS A 532 -16.42 -12.26 7.97
C LYS A 532 -15.24 -12.82 8.71
N ALA A 533 -15.43 -14.01 9.26
CA ALA A 533 -14.36 -14.88 9.73
C ALA A 533 -14.48 -16.20 9.00
N PRO A 534 -13.68 -16.46 7.95
CA PRO A 534 -13.73 -17.71 7.20
C PRO A 534 -13.43 -18.91 8.08
N VAL A 535 -14.24 -19.97 7.95
CA VAL A 535 -14.14 -21.16 8.79
C VAL A 535 -12.80 -21.89 8.61
N ASP A 536 -12.26 -21.85 7.42
CA ASP A 536 -10.94 -22.42 7.06
C ASP A 536 -9.77 -21.67 7.71
N SER A 537 -9.97 -20.42 8.12
CA SER A 537 -8.98 -19.63 8.88
C SER A 537 -9.01 -19.89 10.38
N MET A 538 -10.06 -20.59 10.89
CA MET A 538 -10.26 -20.79 12.32
C MET A 538 -9.51 -22.02 12.83
N ILE A 539 -8.40 -21.80 13.47
CA ILE A 539 -7.63 -22.84 14.13
C ILE A 539 -7.95 -22.80 15.63
N ASN A 540 -8.51 -23.88 16.17
CA ASN A 540 -8.87 -24.01 17.58
C ASN A 540 -9.73 -22.85 18.13
N THR A 541 -10.54 -22.17 17.30
CA THR A 541 -11.34 -21.02 17.71
C THR A 541 -12.82 -21.15 17.34
N ILE A 542 -13.70 -20.55 18.14
CA ILE A 542 -15.09 -20.26 17.81
C ILE A 542 -15.20 -18.74 17.74
N VAL A 543 -15.60 -18.23 16.59
CA VAL A 543 -15.76 -16.80 16.35
C VAL A 543 -17.23 -16.47 16.20
N THR A 544 -17.67 -15.41 16.89
CA THR A 544 -19.03 -14.87 16.81
C THR A 544 -18.92 -13.41 16.37
N ILE A 545 -19.60 -13.05 15.31
CA ILE A 545 -19.76 -11.67 14.85
C ILE A 545 -21.15 -11.24 15.28
N GLU A 546 -21.27 -10.10 15.92
CA GLU A 546 -22.57 -9.58 16.33
C GLU A 546 -23.42 -9.27 15.10
N PRO A 547 -24.72 -9.61 15.12
CA PRO A 547 -25.62 -9.28 14.03
C PRO A 547 -25.66 -7.78 13.79
N PHE A 548 -25.47 -7.35 12.55
CA PHE A 548 -25.52 -5.94 12.17
C PHE A 548 -26.28 -5.76 10.84
N SER A 549 -26.79 -4.56 10.64
CA SER A 549 -27.30 -4.15 9.34
C SER A 549 -26.14 -3.59 8.51
N PRO A 550 -26.03 -3.92 7.20
CA PRO A 550 -24.97 -3.34 6.36
C PRO A 550 -24.92 -1.81 6.44
N VAL A 551 -23.71 -1.27 6.30
CA VAL A 551 -23.39 0.16 6.39
C VAL A 551 -23.55 0.70 7.81
N GLN A 552 -22.84 0.08 8.77
CA GLN A 552 -22.72 0.59 10.16
C GLN A 552 -21.32 1.12 10.45
N PRO A 553 -21.17 2.12 11.33
CA PRO A 553 -19.87 2.69 11.67
C PRO A 553 -18.96 1.69 12.40
N SER A 554 -19.54 0.70 13.08
CA SER A 554 -18.75 -0.32 13.79
C SER A 554 -19.51 -1.63 13.98
N VAL A 555 -18.78 -2.75 14.00
CA VAL A 555 -19.31 -4.10 14.23
C VAL A 555 -18.44 -4.80 15.26
N ALA A 556 -19.04 -5.28 16.34
CA ALA A 556 -18.35 -6.04 17.36
C ALA A 556 -18.21 -7.52 16.99
N PHE A 557 -17.14 -8.16 17.44
CA PHE A 557 -16.96 -9.60 17.35
C PHE A 557 -16.34 -10.14 18.64
N SER A 558 -16.52 -11.42 18.85
CA SER A 558 -15.88 -12.15 19.95
C SER A 558 -15.37 -13.50 19.47
N ALA A 559 -14.35 -14.00 20.12
CA ALA A 559 -13.83 -15.33 19.86
C ALA A 559 -13.38 -16.01 21.15
N GLN A 560 -13.39 -17.33 21.14
CA GLN A 560 -12.87 -18.14 22.26
C GLN A 560 -12.19 -19.39 21.73
N LEU A 561 -11.25 -19.93 22.50
CA LEU A 561 -10.65 -21.23 22.18
C LEU A 561 -11.67 -22.35 22.34
N LYS A 562 -11.62 -23.36 21.44
CA LYS A 562 -12.34 -24.63 21.57
C LYS A 562 -11.68 -25.51 22.62
N ASP A 563 -10.36 -25.54 22.60
CA ASP A 563 -9.50 -26.22 23.56
C ASP A 563 -8.51 -25.21 24.13
N ILE A 564 -8.62 -24.93 25.42
CA ILE A 564 -7.77 -23.95 26.12
C ILE A 564 -6.31 -24.38 26.26
N TYR A 565 -6.00 -25.65 25.99
CA TYR A 565 -4.64 -26.19 26.07
C TYR A 565 -3.88 -26.09 24.74
N ASN A 566 -4.48 -25.51 23.73
CA ASN A 566 -3.86 -25.22 22.43
C ASN A 566 -4.07 -23.78 22.04
N ASP A 567 -3.05 -23.19 21.41
CA ASP A 567 -3.19 -21.87 20.84
C ASP A 567 -4.24 -21.88 19.74
N GLY A 568 -4.92 -20.77 19.57
CA GLY A 568 -5.88 -20.59 18.49
C GLY A 568 -5.59 -19.38 17.66
N SER A 569 -6.13 -19.36 16.46
CA SER A 569 -6.07 -18.21 15.58
C SER A 569 -7.25 -18.18 14.60
N PHE A 570 -7.56 -17.02 14.13
CA PHE A 570 -8.54 -16.81 13.06
C PHE A 570 -8.24 -15.51 12.32
N VAL A 571 -8.82 -15.36 11.15
CA VAL A 571 -8.70 -14.12 10.38
C VAL A 571 -10.05 -13.42 10.35
N ILE A 572 -10.06 -12.14 10.66
CA ILE A 572 -11.20 -11.25 10.38
C ILE A 572 -10.94 -10.53 9.07
N PHE A 573 -11.93 -10.56 8.18
CA PHE A 573 -12.04 -9.73 7.02
C PHE A 573 -13.14 -8.70 7.25
N ALA A 574 -12.85 -7.47 6.92
CA ALA A 574 -13.79 -6.37 6.99
C ALA A 574 -13.79 -5.63 5.65
N ARG A 575 -14.97 -5.36 5.11
CA ARG A 575 -15.15 -4.62 3.87
C ARG A 575 -16.11 -3.47 4.12
N ASP A 576 -15.77 -2.28 3.64
CA ASP A 576 -16.63 -1.12 3.63
C ASP A 576 -17.57 -1.10 2.41
N SER A 577 -18.42 -0.07 2.30
CA SER A 577 -19.37 0.04 1.19
C SER A 577 -18.74 0.52 -0.13
N VAL A 578 -17.48 0.94 -0.13
CA VAL A 578 -16.68 1.24 -1.33
C VAL A 578 -15.69 0.13 -1.66
N GLU A 579 -15.84 -1.04 -1.02
CA GLU A 579 -15.10 -2.27 -1.30
C GLU A 579 -13.65 -2.32 -0.83
N TYR A 580 -13.19 -1.39 0.02
CA TYR A 580 -11.89 -1.57 0.67
C TYR A 580 -11.94 -2.71 1.67
N LEU A 581 -10.93 -3.56 1.61
CA LEU A 581 -10.81 -4.77 2.38
C LEU A 581 -9.67 -4.67 3.39
N THR A 582 -9.98 -4.86 4.67
CA THR A 582 -9.01 -5.07 5.73
C THR A 582 -9.01 -6.52 6.16
N ARG A 583 -7.83 -7.03 6.40
CA ARG A 583 -7.60 -8.38 6.92
C ARG A 583 -6.71 -8.30 8.15
N LYS A 584 -7.12 -8.96 9.25
CA LYS A 584 -6.30 -9.09 10.45
C LYS A 584 -6.29 -10.53 10.94
N LEU A 585 -5.09 -11.07 11.12
CA LEU A 585 -4.88 -12.31 11.86
C LEU A 585 -4.93 -11.99 13.35
N ILE A 586 -5.75 -12.72 14.10
CA ILE A 586 -5.88 -12.62 15.55
C ILE A 586 -5.50 -13.98 16.14
N GLU A 587 -4.57 -13.94 17.08
CA GLU A 587 -4.05 -15.11 17.76
C GLU A 587 -4.46 -15.06 19.23
N ILE A 588 -4.94 -16.19 19.74
CA ILE A 588 -5.38 -16.33 21.14
C ILE A 588 -4.46 -17.34 21.81
N PRO A 589 -3.65 -16.90 22.78
CA PRO A 589 -2.82 -17.80 23.55
C PRO A 589 -3.65 -18.83 24.32
N GLY A 590 -3.25 -20.10 24.21
CA GLY A 590 -3.77 -21.19 25.04
C GLY A 590 -2.85 -21.44 26.24
N PHE A 591 -3.29 -22.27 27.17
CA PHE A 591 -2.45 -22.78 28.28
C PHE A 591 -1.60 -23.96 27.80
N THR A 592 -0.51 -23.68 27.08
CA THR A 592 0.27 -24.65 26.30
C THR A 592 1.47 -25.23 27.05
N VAL A 593 1.40 -25.34 28.39
CA VAL A 593 2.47 -25.97 29.13
C VAL A 593 2.12 -27.42 29.44
N GLY A 594 3.04 -28.33 29.14
CA GLY A 594 2.98 -29.74 29.40
C GLY A 594 4.32 -30.31 29.85
N ILE A 595 4.46 -31.61 29.82
CA ILE A 595 5.75 -32.30 29.97
C ILE A 595 6.21 -32.83 28.62
N THR A 596 7.50 -33.05 28.43
CA THR A 596 8.20 -33.24 27.12
C THR A 596 7.73 -34.41 26.26
N GLN A 597 6.77 -35.17 26.66
CA GLN A 597 6.11 -36.14 25.78
C GLN A 597 4.64 -35.78 25.63
N PRO A 598 4.23 -35.17 24.50
CA PRO A 598 2.84 -34.88 24.26
C PRO A 598 2.09 -36.19 24.03
N LYS A 599 1.39 -36.64 25.02
CA LYS A 599 0.20 -37.46 24.82
C LYS A 599 -0.97 -36.48 25.02
N ASN A 600 -1.87 -36.41 24.08
CA ASN A 600 -3.11 -35.64 23.99
C ASN A 600 -3.34 -34.63 25.14
N ALA A 601 -3.70 -33.40 24.83
CA ALA A 601 -3.84 -32.28 25.79
C ALA A 601 -4.61 -32.59 27.09
N ASP A 602 -5.41 -33.67 27.12
CA ASP A 602 -6.25 -34.09 28.23
C ASP A 602 -5.63 -35.20 29.12
N SER A 603 -4.44 -35.73 28.81
CA SER A 603 -3.87 -36.82 29.56
C SER A 603 -2.90 -36.38 30.65
N ILE A 604 -3.20 -36.75 31.88
CA ILE A 604 -2.27 -36.66 33.00
C ILE A 604 -1.16 -37.69 32.76
N ALA A 605 0.10 -37.23 32.77
CA ALA A 605 1.20 -38.17 32.70
C ALA A 605 1.37 -38.91 34.01
N HIS A 606 1.67 -40.20 33.91
CA HIS A 606 1.93 -41.04 35.10
C HIS A 606 3.43 -41.30 35.18
N ILE A 607 4.03 -40.84 36.28
CA ILE A 607 5.44 -41.12 36.59
C ILE A 607 5.47 -42.06 37.75
N LYS A 608 5.93 -43.29 37.49
CA LYS A 608 6.27 -44.26 38.51
C LYS A 608 7.73 -44.21 38.85
N ARG A 609 8.07 -44.02 40.06
CA ARG A 609 9.45 -44.06 40.59
C ARG A 609 9.55 -44.86 41.87
N ILE A 610 10.73 -45.31 42.10
CA ILE A 610 11.05 -46.08 43.31
C ILE A 610 12.16 -45.35 44.02
N GLY A 611 12.01 -45.17 45.31
CA GLY A 611 12.99 -44.49 46.15
C GLY A 611 13.34 -45.31 47.38
N PRO A 612 14.53 -45.16 47.96
CA PRO A 612 14.91 -45.84 49.19
C PRO A 612 14.12 -45.27 50.37
N VAL A 613 13.68 -46.19 51.26
CA VAL A 613 13.02 -45.85 52.53
C VAL A 613 13.94 -44.97 53.40
N GLY A 614 13.40 -43.86 53.98
CA GLY A 614 14.09 -42.96 54.89
C GLY A 614 15.05 -41.97 54.29
N LYS A 615 15.13 -41.89 52.93
CA LYS A 615 15.92 -40.87 52.23
C LYS A 615 15.04 -40.00 51.36
N LYS A 616 15.43 -38.71 51.20
CA LYS A 616 14.82 -37.80 50.21
C LYS A 616 15.34 -38.17 48.81
N TYR A 617 14.44 -38.52 47.91
CA TYR A 617 14.72 -38.88 46.52
C TYR A 617 14.17 -37.81 45.61
N CYS A 618 15.05 -37.12 44.86
CA CYS A 618 14.69 -36.06 43.99
C CYS A 618 14.99 -36.43 42.54
N PHE A 619 14.14 -35.99 41.62
CA PHE A 619 14.28 -36.22 40.19
C PHE A 619 13.78 -35.08 39.36
N PRO A 620 14.35 -34.83 38.20
CA PRO A 620 13.92 -33.75 37.34
C PRO A 620 12.60 -34.07 36.63
N VAL A 621 11.77 -33.03 36.44
CA VAL A 621 10.61 -33.06 35.60
C VAL A 621 10.70 -31.88 34.65
N GLU A 622 10.77 -32.15 33.35
CA GLU A 622 10.92 -31.14 32.34
C GLU A 622 9.54 -30.60 31.93
N LEU A 623 9.29 -29.35 32.22
CA LEU A 623 8.17 -28.57 31.69
C LEU A 623 8.48 -28.09 30.29
N TYR A 624 7.54 -28.16 29.40
CA TYR A 624 7.67 -27.76 28.01
C TYR A 624 6.50 -26.87 27.57
N ASN A 625 6.80 -25.67 27.12
CA ASN A 625 5.83 -24.83 26.45
C ASN A 625 5.78 -25.20 24.96
N TYR A 626 4.75 -25.92 24.52
CA TYR A 626 4.60 -26.35 23.13
C TYR A 626 3.85 -25.34 22.27
N GLY A 627 3.42 -24.22 22.85
CA GLY A 627 2.73 -23.12 22.16
C GLY A 627 3.66 -22.09 21.57
N LYS A 628 3.06 -21.10 20.94
CA LYS A 628 3.74 -19.97 20.27
C LYS A 628 3.92 -18.75 21.18
N PHE A 629 3.33 -18.74 22.36
CA PHE A 629 3.32 -17.60 23.28
C PHE A 629 4.05 -17.93 24.58
N PRO A 630 4.68 -16.94 25.23
CA PRO A 630 5.23 -17.10 26.56
C PRO A 630 4.14 -17.49 27.57
N GLN A 631 4.47 -18.37 28.49
CA GLN A 631 3.57 -18.83 29.56
C GLN A 631 4.16 -18.47 30.92
N GLU A 632 3.33 -17.88 31.79
CA GLU A 632 3.70 -17.53 33.16
C GLU A 632 2.91 -18.40 34.12
N LEU A 633 3.60 -19.34 34.76
CA LEU A 633 3.02 -20.25 35.76
C LEU A 633 3.10 -19.61 37.13
N ASN A 634 1.95 -19.28 37.68
CA ASN A 634 1.81 -18.69 39.02
C ASN A 634 1.52 -19.72 40.11
N LEU A 635 1.14 -20.93 39.74
CA LEU A 635 0.92 -22.08 40.63
C LEU A 635 1.78 -23.27 40.19
N LEU A 636 2.46 -23.87 41.15
CA LEU A 636 3.20 -25.12 41.01
C LEU A 636 3.14 -25.83 42.35
N ASP A 637 2.24 -26.80 42.51
CA ASP A 637 1.99 -27.47 43.79
C ASP A 637 1.37 -28.87 43.60
N PHE A 638 1.31 -29.63 44.64
CA PHE A 638 0.66 -30.94 44.66
C PHE A 638 -0.82 -30.87 45.08
N ARG A 639 -1.71 -31.58 44.35
CA ARG A 639 -3.17 -31.53 44.52
C ARG A 639 -3.63 -31.99 45.91
N ALA A 640 -3.07 -33.09 46.42
CA ALA A 640 -3.42 -33.65 47.75
C ALA A 640 -2.62 -33.01 48.86
N GLN A 641 -1.65 -32.13 48.56
CA GLN A 641 -0.74 -31.54 49.55
C GLN A 641 -0.09 -32.54 50.49
N ASN A 642 0.23 -33.72 49.93
CA ASN A 642 0.88 -34.79 50.69
C ASN A 642 2.32 -34.36 51.03
N PRO A 643 2.66 -34.23 52.36
CA PRO A 643 3.98 -33.72 52.79
C PRO A 643 5.16 -34.60 52.39
N LEU A 644 4.92 -35.79 51.84
CA LEU A 644 5.94 -36.67 51.34
C LEU A 644 6.44 -36.24 49.97
N PHE A 645 5.69 -35.41 49.24
CA PHE A 645 6.02 -34.84 47.94
C PHE A 645 6.30 -33.35 48.08
N THR A 646 7.40 -32.91 47.47
CA THR A 646 7.77 -31.49 47.45
C THR A 646 8.31 -31.09 46.08
N VAL A 647 8.13 -29.82 45.72
CA VAL A 647 8.77 -29.22 44.56
C VAL A 647 9.81 -28.21 45.05
N ASP A 648 11.04 -28.33 44.63
CA ASP A 648 12.12 -27.41 45.02
C ASP A 648 12.19 -26.12 44.18
N THR A 649 11.27 -25.94 43.24
CA THR A 649 11.15 -24.73 42.39
C THR A 649 9.95 -23.89 42.81
N THR A 650 10.14 -22.59 42.97
CA THR A 650 9.06 -21.66 43.35
C THR A 650 8.48 -20.94 42.14
N ALA A 651 7.15 -20.77 42.12
CA ALA A 651 6.48 -19.88 41.16
C ALA A 651 6.78 -18.39 41.50
N PRO A 652 6.74 -17.45 40.51
CA PRO A 652 6.33 -17.69 39.12
C PRO A 652 7.46 -18.26 38.22
N ILE A 653 7.05 -19.09 37.28
CA ILE A 653 7.94 -19.66 36.26
C ILE A 653 7.50 -19.14 34.89
N ILE A 654 8.41 -18.50 34.14
CA ILE A 654 8.16 -18.08 32.77
C ILE A 654 8.83 -19.08 31.84
N LEU A 655 8.06 -19.58 30.86
CA LEU A 655 8.55 -20.39 29.73
C LEU A 655 8.31 -19.65 28.41
N GLN A 656 9.36 -19.43 27.66
CA GLN A 656 9.27 -18.88 26.30
C GLN A 656 8.64 -19.91 25.34
N PRO A 657 8.18 -19.51 24.14
CA PRO A 657 7.71 -20.44 23.13
C PRO A 657 8.76 -21.54 22.86
N HIS A 658 8.30 -22.78 22.88
CA HIS A 658 9.13 -23.99 22.69
C HIS A 658 10.28 -24.15 23.69
N GLU A 659 10.26 -23.40 24.79
CA GLU A 659 11.24 -23.56 25.86
C GLU A 659 10.91 -24.77 26.72
N LYS A 660 11.99 -25.46 27.12
CA LYS A 660 11.99 -26.53 28.09
C LYS A 660 12.65 -26.04 29.36
N LYS A 661 12.03 -26.30 30.49
CA LYS A 661 12.57 -25.93 31.79
C LYS A 661 12.41 -27.07 32.80
N GLU A 662 13.50 -27.42 33.42
CA GLU A 662 13.53 -28.46 34.41
C GLU A 662 13.08 -27.92 35.79
N ILE A 663 12.20 -28.65 36.45
CA ILE A 663 11.85 -28.48 37.85
C ILE A 663 12.20 -29.73 38.60
N THR A 664 12.56 -29.60 39.90
CA THR A 664 12.94 -30.75 40.74
C THR A 664 11.76 -31.14 41.63
N VAL A 665 11.31 -32.39 41.46
CA VAL A 665 10.29 -33.00 42.32
C VAL A 665 10.99 -33.97 43.27
N CYS A 666 10.67 -33.90 44.55
CA CYS A 666 11.24 -34.74 45.57
C CYS A 666 10.21 -35.56 46.33
N PHE A 667 10.55 -36.75 46.68
CA PHE A 667 9.76 -37.67 47.49
C PHE A 667 10.60 -38.21 48.67
N SER A 668 9.99 -38.36 49.86
CA SER A 668 10.64 -38.93 51.01
C SER A 668 9.58 -39.62 51.92
N SER A 669 9.71 -40.89 52.06
CA SER A 669 8.86 -41.68 53.01
C SER A 669 9.66 -42.41 54.07
N PRO A 670 9.27 -42.35 55.34
CA PRO A 670 9.92 -43.16 56.43
C PRO A 670 9.53 -44.64 56.40
N ASN A 671 8.51 -45.04 55.62
CA ASN A 671 7.95 -46.39 55.60
C ASN A 671 7.92 -46.93 54.19
N GLU A 672 8.00 -48.28 54.07
CA GLU A 672 7.71 -48.94 52.77
C GLU A 672 6.25 -48.79 52.42
N GLY A 673 5.99 -48.63 51.07
CA GLY A 673 4.64 -48.51 50.53
C GLY A 673 4.59 -47.74 49.26
N ASP A 674 3.35 -47.69 48.69
CA ASP A 674 3.04 -46.96 47.49
C ASP A 674 2.29 -45.65 47.85
N PHE A 675 2.72 -44.53 47.27
CA PHE A 675 2.22 -43.21 47.53
C PHE A 675 1.88 -42.51 46.22
N ILE A 676 0.75 -41.80 46.20
CA ILE A 676 0.27 -41.13 45.00
C ILE A 676 -0.04 -39.65 45.32
N ASP A 677 0.39 -38.74 44.45
CA ASP A 677 -0.09 -37.35 44.39
C ASP A 677 0.06 -36.80 42.95
N THR A 678 -0.66 -35.69 42.65
CA THR A 678 -0.69 -35.10 41.30
C THR A 678 -0.12 -33.70 41.34
N LEU A 679 0.89 -33.44 40.57
CA LEU A 679 1.45 -32.11 40.31
C LEU A 679 0.46 -31.29 39.49
N VAL A 680 0.14 -30.10 39.94
CA VAL A 680 -0.77 -29.12 39.32
C VAL A 680 0.03 -27.87 39.01
N ILE A 681 -0.09 -27.41 37.79
CA ILE A 681 0.41 -26.10 37.37
C ILE A 681 -0.77 -25.17 37.07
N GLY A 682 -0.57 -23.88 37.26
CA GLY A 682 -1.59 -22.89 37.00
C GLY A 682 -1.02 -21.57 36.47
N GLU A 683 -1.76 -20.92 35.60
CA GLU A 683 -1.55 -19.54 35.20
C GLU A 683 -2.75 -18.69 35.67
N LYS A 684 -2.78 -17.40 35.29
CA LYS A 684 -3.82 -16.44 35.76
C LYS A 684 -5.26 -16.93 35.54
N CYS A 685 -5.53 -17.69 34.49
CA CYS A 685 -6.88 -17.99 34.00
C CYS A 685 -7.28 -19.46 34.20
N SER A 686 -6.34 -20.36 34.37
CA SER A 686 -6.61 -21.81 34.45
C SER A 686 -5.57 -22.55 35.24
N GLN A 687 -5.96 -23.76 35.69
CA GLN A 687 -5.08 -24.73 36.34
C GLN A 687 -5.18 -26.06 35.62
N ARG A 688 -4.08 -26.77 35.56
CA ARG A 688 -3.98 -28.08 34.90
C ARG A 688 -3.27 -29.08 35.79
N ALA A 689 -3.88 -30.26 35.94
CA ALA A 689 -3.16 -31.42 36.47
C ALA A 689 -2.17 -31.93 35.40
N LEU A 690 -0.89 -32.02 35.77
CA LEU A 690 0.16 -32.30 34.81
C LEU A 690 0.70 -33.72 34.90
N VAL A 691 1.04 -34.16 36.11
CA VAL A 691 1.70 -35.44 36.34
C VAL A 691 1.16 -36.06 37.60
N GLU A 692 0.70 -37.29 37.54
CA GLU A 692 0.47 -38.16 38.69
C GLU A 692 1.75 -38.95 39.03
N PHE A 693 2.22 -38.75 40.24
CA PHE A 693 3.38 -39.47 40.77
C PHE A 693 2.93 -40.68 41.56
N GLN A 694 3.39 -41.86 41.17
CA GLN A 694 3.26 -43.10 41.92
C GLN A 694 4.65 -43.49 42.42
N MET A 695 4.88 -43.30 43.72
CA MET A 695 6.21 -43.52 44.32
C MET A 695 6.16 -44.77 45.21
N SER A 696 7.06 -45.69 45.00
CA SER A 696 7.24 -46.89 45.80
C SER A 696 8.55 -46.84 46.63
N ALA A 697 8.50 -47.01 47.89
CA ALA A 697 9.68 -47.05 48.78
C ALA A 697 10.13 -48.49 49.03
N ILE A 698 11.30 -48.92 48.58
CA ILE A 698 11.79 -50.30 48.59
C ILE A 698 13.33 -50.51 48.79
N VAL A 699 13.80 -51.79 48.90
CA VAL A 699 15.20 -52.22 49.12
C VAL A 699 15.70 -53.10 47.94
N ASP A 700 16.91 -52.89 47.41
CA ASP A 700 17.42 -53.21 46.01
C ASP A 700 18.19 -54.52 45.77
N ARG A 701 18.12 -55.16 44.50
CA ARG A 701 18.75 -56.42 44.09
C ARG A 701 19.18 -56.60 42.58
N ASN A 702 19.28 -55.58 41.73
CA ASN A 702 19.41 -55.74 40.23
C ASN A 702 20.69 -55.12 39.61
N LYS A 703 21.05 -55.49 38.34
CA LYS A 703 22.29 -55.08 37.60
C LYS A 703 22.13 -53.79 36.79
N PRO A 704 23.20 -52.95 36.60
CA PRO A 704 23.17 -51.71 35.77
C PRO A 704 22.81 -51.93 34.29
N ALA A 705 22.04 -50.97 33.70
CA ALA A 705 21.61 -50.96 32.32
C ALA A 705 22.16 -49.72 31.54
N PHE A 706 22.18 -49.81 30.20
CA PHE A 706 22.70 -48.76 29.32
C PHE A 706 21.57 -48.20 28.42
N ILE A 707 21.40 -46.88 28.39
CA ILE A 707 20.44 -46.17 27.53
C ILE A 707 21.21 -45.21 26.64
N LEU A 708 21.01 -45.30 25.30
CA LEU A 708 21.66 -44.48 24.31
C LEU A 708 20.66 -43.42 23.77
N SER A 709 21.09 -42.17 23.65
CA SER A 709 20.42 -41.10 23.01
C SER A 709 21.30 -40.49 21.91
N GLU A 710 20.78 -40.33 20.70
CA GLU A 710 21.53 -39.82 19.55
C GLU A 710 21.17 -38.34 19.33
N ASP A 711 22.16 -37.48 19.01
CA ASP A 711 21.97 -36.14 18.49
C ASP A 711 21.61 -36.20 17.01
N SER A 712 20.69 -35.34 16.61
CA SER A 712 20.25 -35.16 15.19
C SER A 712 21.42 -34.86 14.24
N CYS A 713 22.51 -34.29 14.76
CA CYS A 713 23.70 -33.94 13.99
C CYS A 713 24.76 -35.00 13.91
N LYS A 714 24.59 -36.10 14.64
CA LYS A 714 25.56 -37.24 14.71
C LYS A 714 27.00 -36.85 15.07
N HIS A 715 27.19 -35.72 15.77
CA HIS A 715 28.51 -35.28 16.27
C HIS A 715 28.70 -35.63 17.73
N SER A 716 27.63 -35.75 18.48
CA SER A 716 27.61 -36.03 19.89
C SER A 716 26.57 -37.11 20.18
N TYR A 717 26.94 -38.07 20.97
CA TYR A 717 26.06 -39.14 21.45
C TYR A 717 26.03 -39.09 22.97
N GLN A 718 24.88 -39.37 23.52
CA GLN A 718 24.73 -39.45 24.96
C GLN A 718 24.39 -40.88 25.37
N ILE A 719 25.11 -41.41 26.33
CA ILE A 719 24.79 -42.70 26.91
C ILE A 719 24.59 -42.57 28.40
N PHE A 720 23.50 -43.13 28.85
CA PHE A 720 23.18 -43.22 30.26
C PHE A 720 23.41 -44.64 30.74
N VAL A 721 24.28 -44.77 31.72
CA VAL A 721 24.44 -46.01 32.48
C VAL A 721 23.52 -45.91 33.68
N THR A 722 22.53 -46.79 33.77
CA THR A 722 21.47 -46.69 34.77
C THR A 722 21.37 -47.96 35.64
N ASP A 723 21.01 -47.74 36.91
CA ASP A 723 20.70 -48.78 37.86
C ASP A 723 19.41 -48.37 38.57
N THR A 724 18.28 -48.56 37.84
CA THR A 724 17.00 -47.88 38.14
C THR A 724 15.79 -48.78 38.21
N LEU A 725 15.94 -50.07 38.24
CA LEU A 725 14.83 -51.00 38.45
C LEU A 725 14.35 -51.02 39.93
N PRO A 726 13.14 -51.50 40.17
CA PRO A 726 12.63 -51.64 41.55
C PRO A 726 13.60 -52.46 42.40
N SER A 727 14.03 -51.91 43.50
CA SER A 727 15.05 -52.48 44.40
C SER A 727 16.52 -52.16 44.10
N ASP A 728 16.84 -51.31 43.14
CA ASP A 728 18.25 -50.95 42.78
C ASP A 728 18.86 -49.95 43.80
N LEU A 729 20.09 -50.21 44.22
CA LEU A 729 20.84 -49.40 45.21
C LEU A 729 21.76 -48.36 44.53
N GLY A 730 21.79 -48.29 43.18
CA GLY A 730 22.55 -47.31 42.39
C GLY A 730 23.97 -47.80 42.00
N LEU A 731 24.57 -47.08 41.04
CA LEU A 731 25.88 -47.38 40.46
C LEU A 731 27.02 -47.15 41.47
N LEU A 732 27.95 -48.13 41.58
CA LEU A 732 29.16 -48.01 42.36
C LEU A 732 30.33 -47.45 41.51
N SER A 733 30.45 -47.85 40.25
CA SER A 733 31.47 -47.35 39.34
C SER A 733 31.12 -47.59 37.89
N THR A 734 31.57 -46.67 37.01
CA THR A 734 31.56 -46.80 35.57
C THR A 734 32.93 -46.44 35.00
N THR A 735 33.40 -47.14 33.95
CA THR A 735 34.73 -46.91 33.34
C THR A 735 34.68 -47.06 31.82
N VAL A 736 35.46 -46.23 31.12
CA VAL A 736 35.70 -46.29 29.68
C VAL A 736 37.18 -46.50 29.44
N PRO A 737 37.64 -47.70 28.99
CA PRO A 737 39.04 -47.94 28.65
C PRO A 737 39.46 -47.06 27.45
N GLN A 738 40.60 -46.42 27.58
CA GLN A 738 41.21 -45.56 26.54
C GLN A 738 41.53 -46.30 25.23
N ASP A 739 41.91 -47.55 25.32
CA ASP A 739 42.21 -48.44 24.19
C ASP A 739 40.93 -48.89 23.42
N SER A 740 39.79 -48.66 23.98
CA SER A 740 38.48 -48.90 23.32
C SER A 740 37.95 -47.72 22.47
N LEU A 741 38.63 -46.57 22.50
CA LEU A 741 38.22 -45.36 21.78
C LEU A 741 38.83 -45.31 20.38
N VAL A 742 37.99 -45.28 19.38
CA VAL A 742 38.36 -45.10 17.98
C VAL A 742 37.65 -43.83 17.45
N ASN A 743 38.39 -42.83 17.02
CA ASN A 743 37.90 -41.57 16.46
C ASN A 743 36.82 -40.86 17.30
N CYS A 744 36.83 -41.06 18.60
CA CYS A 744 35.95 -40.37 19.51
C CYS A 744 36.61 -40.03 20.85
N ASN A 745 36.06 -39.02 21.54
CA ASN A 745 36.37 -38.69 22.91
C ASN A 745 35.14 -38.96 23.77
N VAL A 746 35.32 -39.50 24.94
CA VAL A 746 34.25 -39.79 25.88
C VAL A 746 34.48 -39.04 27.18
N VAL A 747 33.55 -38.20 27.57
CA VAL A 747 33.62 -37.38 28.77
C VAL A 747 32.43 -37.73 29.66
N THR A 748 32.68 -37.89 30.96
CA THR A 748 31.63 -38.02 31.97
C THR A 748 31.09 -36.63 32.27
N ASP A 749 29.79 -36.43 32.18
CA ASP A 749 29.15 -35.23 32.67
C ASP A 749 29.10 -35.26 34.19
N THR A 750 29.99 -34.52 34.82
CA THR A 750 30.16 -34.49 36.29
C THR A 750 28.99 -33.83 37.01
N ASN A 751 28.09 -33.14 36.32
CA ASN A 751 26.91 -32.49 36.89
C ASN A 751 25.71 -33.44 37.09
N THR A 752 25.77 -34.65 36.56
CA THR A 752 24.66 -35.64 36.61
C THR A 752 25.08 -36.96 37.32
N ILE A 753 26.13 -36.94 38.10
CA ILE A 753 26.48 -38.12 38.89
C ILE A 753 25.46 -38.28 40.03
N ASN A 754 24.36 -38.90 39.70
CA ASN A 754 23.49 -39.55 40.64
C ASN A 754 24.02 -41.00 40.79
N SER A 755 24.10 -41.54 42.00
CA SER A 755 24.51 -42.92 42.28
C SER A 755 23.65 -43.98 41.52
N ARG A 756 22.72 -43.61 40.69
CA ARG A 756 21.85 -44.46 39.87
C ARG A 756 21.96 -44.25 38.36
N ILE A 757 22.51 -43.15 37.90
CA ILE A 757 22.67 -42.83 36.47
C ILE A 757 24.00 -42.12 36.32
N VAL A 758 24.82 -42.59 35.39
CA VAL A 758 26.03 -41.89 34.92
C VAL A 758 25.83 -41.54 33.45
N HIS A 759 25.99 -40.29 33.13
CA HIS A 759 25.89 -39.78 31.78
C HIS A 759 27.25 -39.62 31.16
N TYR A 760 27.42 -40.19 29.97
CA TYR A 760 28.59 -40.04 29.13
C TYR A 760 28.21 -39.26 27.88
N VAL A 761 29.01 -38.23 27.57
CA VAL A 761 28.97 -37.50 26.31
C VAL A 761 30.09 -38.01 25.43
N ILE A 762 29.75 -38.56 24.29
CA ILE A 762 30.66 -39.06 23.29
C ILE A 762 30.74 -38.03 22.17
N THR A 763 31.90 -37.46 21.92
CA THR A 763 32.13 -36.52 20.83
C THR A 763 32.96 -37.19 19.76
N VAL A 764 32.47 -37.26 18.55
CA VAL A 764 33.20 -37.77 17.40
C VAL A 764 34.27 -36.71 16.99
N LEU A 765 35.53 -37.14 16.90
CA LEU A 765 36.67 -36.24 16.63
C LEU A 765 36.72 -35.80 15.15
N ASP A 766 36.45 -36.73 14.27
CA ASP A 766 36.30 -36.47 12.82
C ASP A 766 35.00 -37.13 12.35
N SER A 767 33.98 -36.32 12.16
CA SER A 767 32.66 -36.80 11.73
C SER A 767 32.62 -37.35 10.30
N TYR A 768 33.73 -37.24 9.58
CA TYR A 768 33.91 -37.84 8.24
C TYR A 768 34.61 -39.21 8.30
N GLN A 769 34.83 -39.76 9.48
CA GLN A 769 35.35 -41.08 9.71
C GLN A 769 34.48 -41.84 10.73
N ASP A 770 34.44 -43.17 10.61
CA ASP A 770 33.74 -44.04 11.55
C ASP A 770 34.37 -43.98 12.94
N ALA A 771 33.55 -44.12 13.99
CA ALA A 771 33.99 -44.11 15.39
C ALA A 771 33.44 -45.30 16.17
N SER A 772 34.08 -45.65 17.30
CA SER A 772 33.58 -46.66 18.25
C SER A 772 34.12 -46.50 19.66
N TYR A 773 33.39 -47.03 20.65
CA TYR A 773 33.78 -47.01 22.07
C TYR A 773 33.13 -48.16 22.87
N THR A 774 33.66 -48.47 24.07
CA THR A 774 33.09 -49.46 25.02
C THR A 774 33.02 -48.88 26.45
N ILE A 775 31.89 -49.10 27.14
CA ILE A 775 31.67 -48.67 28.53
C ILE A 775 31.40 -49.88 29.41
N PHE A 776 32.02 -49.92 30.62
CA PHE A 776 31.78 -50.90 31.70
C PHE A 776 31.10 -50.25 32.90
N ALA A 777 30.16 -50.96 33.55
CA ALA A 777 29.43 -50.48 34.72
C ALA A 777 29.31 -51.52 35.81
N ARG A 778 29.32 -51.08 37.09
CA ARG A 778 29.18 -51.89 38.29
C ARG A 778 28.28 -51.18 39.30
N ASP A 779 27.30 -51.85 39.88
CA ASP A 779 26.42 -51.35 40.93
C ASP A 779 26.95 -51.52 42.35
N SER A 780 26.20 -50.98 43.33
CA SER A 780 26.55 -51.07 44.76
C SER A 780 26.35 -52.50 45.36
N ALA A 781 25.74 -53.41 44.61
CA ALA A 781 25.58 -54.82 44.92
C ALA A 781 26.59 -55.74 44.22
N ASP A 782 27.60 -55.14 43.51
CA ASP A 782 28.65 -55.78 42.71
C ASP A 782 28.17 -56.46 41.41
N ASN A 783 27.01 -56.13 40.88
CA ASN A 783 26.57 -56.58 39.55
C ASN A 783 27.29 -55.81 38.45
N ARG A 784 27.77 -56.52 37.39
CA ARG A 784 28.59 -55.93 36.31
C ARG A 784 27.93 -56.04 34.93
N SER A 785 28.08 -54.99 34.07
CA SER A 785 27.63 -54.96 32.67
C SER A 785 28.57 -54.15 31.77
N SER A 786 28.57 -54.36 30.44
CA SER A 786 29.38 -53.60 29.47
C SER A 786 28.62 -53.43 28.14
N ARG A 787 28.94 -52.34 27.38
CA ARG A 787 28.35 -52.06 26.08
C ARG A 787 29.37 -51.43 25.11
N THR A 788 29.39 -51.94 23.87
CA THR A 788 30.21 -51.41 22.76
C THR A 788 29.29 -50.82 21.69
N GLU A 789 29.60 -49.61 21.21
CA GLU A 789 28.86 -48.95 20.14
C GLU A 789 29.75 -48.56 18.97
N ASN A 790 29.20 -48.66 17.73
CA ASN A 790 29.89 -48.25 16.50
C ASN A 790 29.07 -47.10 15.87
N ILE A 791 29.76 -46.02 15.52
CA ILE A 791 29.14 -44.79 15.01
C ILE A 791 29.58 -44.56 13.56
N PRO A 792 28.68 -44.68 12.58
CA PRO A 792 28.99 -44.38 11.18
C PRO A 792 29.31 -42.90 10.95
N GLY A 793 30.39 -42.58 10.29
CA GLY A 793 30.79 -41.24 9.85
C GLY A 793 30.17 -40.86 8.49
N PHE A 794 30.24 -39.57 8.15
CA PHE A 794 29.88 -39.10 6.80
C PHE A 794 31.03 -39.35 5.81
N THR A 795 31.28 -40.60 5.51
CA THR A 795 32.41 -41.10 4.71
C THR A 795 32.21 -40.97 3.20
N LEU A 796 31.67 -39.83 2.73
CA LEU A 796 31.40 -39.53 1.33
C LEU A 796 32.58 -38.80 0.68
N THR A 797 33.05 -39.30 -0.50
CA THR A 797 33.92 -38.58 -1.42
C THR A 797 33.20 -38.41 -2.76
N ILE A 798 33.30 -37.22 -3.32
CA ILE A 798 32.76 -36.88 -4.66
C ILE A 798 33.96 -37.01 -5.62
N GLU A 799 34.06 -38.14 -6.33
CA GLU A 799 35.24 -38.43 -7.15
C GLU A 799 35.33 -37.66 -8.47
N SER A 800 34.19 -37.10 -8.91
CA SER A 800 34.10 -36.32 -10.13
C SER A 800 34.60 -34.87 -9.99
N VAL A 801 34.99 -34.46 -8.78
CA VAL A 801 35.41 -33.09 -8.46
C VAL A 801 36.60 -33.14 -7.50
N ASN A 802 37.74 -32.56 -7.88
CA ASN A 802 38.86 -32.34 -6.97
C ASN A 802 38.67 -31.00 -6.25
N ASP A 803 39.28 -30.82 -5.07
CA ASP A 803 39.14 -29.62 -4.20
C ASP A 803 39.35 -28.25 -4.90
N SER A 804 39.81 -28.23 -6.16
CA SER A 804 40.07 -27.03 -6.94
C SER A 804 39.28 -26.88 -8.25
N THR A 805 38.48 -27.89 -8.64
CA THR A 805 37.76 -27.85 -9.94
C THR A 805 36.27 -28.09 -9.79
N ALA A 806 35.44 -27.20 -10.37
CA ALA A 806 33.99 -27.38 -10.42
C ALA A 806 33.61 -28.51 -11.41
N PHE A 807 32.46 -29.16 -11.16
CA PHE A 807 31.82 -30.08 -12.11
C PHE A 807 31.23 -29.27 -13.28
N THR A 808 31.85 -29.38 -14.46
CA THR A 808 31.64 -28.43 -15.55
C THR A 808 30.73 -28.95 -16.64
N TYR A 809 29.94 -28.01 -17.22
CA TYR A 809 29.16 -28.19 -18.44
C TYR A 809 29.64 -27.18 -19.48
N ASP A 810 30.22 -27.66 -20.57
CA ASP A 810 30.74 -26.81 -21.63
C ASP A 810 29.80 -26.82 -22.84
N SER A 811 29.68 -25.69 -23.49
CA SER A 811 28.97 -25.54 -24.79
C SER A 811 27.50 -25.99 -24.77
N SER A 812 26.79 -25.77 -23.67
CA SER A 812 25.36 -26.05 -23.59
C SER A 812 24.56 -25.02 -24.36
N VAL A 813 23.37 -25.42 -24.84
CA VAL A 813 22.45 -24.56 -25.58
C VAL A 813 21.36 -24.08 -24.64
N VAL A 814 21.01 -22.80 -24.68
CA VAL A 814 19.94 -22.21 -23.85
C VAL A 814 18.62 -22.96 -24.04
N GLY A 815 18.00 -23.37 -22.94
CA GLY A 815 16.74 -24.10 -22.93
C GLY A 815 16.86 -25.61 -23.13
N ILE A 816 18.07 -26.16 -23.30
CA ILE A 816 18.28 -27.62 -23.46
C ILE A 816 18.92 -28.18 -22.19
N VAL A 817 18.24 -29.14 -21.59
CA VAL A 817 18.75 -29.87 -20.42
C VAL A 817 19.92 -30.78 -20.82
N ARG A 818 21.02 -30.65 -20.12
CA ARG A 818 22.16 -31.59 -20.19
C ARG A 818 22.43 -32.19 -18.84
N CYS A 819 22.38 -33.53 -18.75
CA CYS A 819 22.73 -34.26 -17.54
C CYS A 819 24.07 -34.98 -17.74
N LYS A 820 24.85 -35.03 -16.67
CA LYS A 820 26.10 -35.80 -16.57
C LYS A 820 26.12 -36.60 -15.29
N PRO A 821 26.69 -37.85 -15.30
CA PRO A 821 26.83 -38.64 -14.10
C PRO A 821 27.93 -38.08 -13.19
N MET A 822 27.63 -37.95 -11.89
CA MET A 822 28.57 -37.60 -10.83
C MET A 822 28.82 -38.83 -9.96
N SER A 823 30.06 -39.24 -9.80
CA SER A 823 30.45 -40.41 -9.02
C SER A 823 30.64 -40.09 -7.54
N LEU A 824 29.98 -40.84 -6.69
CA LEU A 824 30.00 -40.75 -5.23
C LEU A 824 30.60 -42.03 -4.67
N TYR A 825 31.60 -41.93 -3.79
CA TYR A 825 32.28 -43.04 -3.17
C TYR A 825 32.17 -43.03 -1.64
N ASN A 826 31.73 -44.12 -1.05
CA ASN A 826 31.72 -44.33 0.40
C ASN A 826 33.05 -45.02 0.84
N TYR A 827 33.97 -44.30 1.49
CA TYR A 827 35.21 -44.87 1.98
C TYR A 827 35.15 -45.46 3.40
N GLY A 828 33.96 -45.39 4.04
CA GLY A 828 33.73 -45.93 5.39
C GLY A 828 33.50 -47.42 5.44
N ASN A 829 33.26 -47.96 6.64
CA ASN A 829 32.99 -49.36 6.91
C ASN A 829 31.49 -49.67 7.10
N PHE A 830 30.64 -48.65 7.03
CA PHE A 830 29.18 -48.77 7.15
C PHE A 830 28.48 -48.22 5.90
N PRO A 831 27.28 -48.71 5.57
CA PRO A 831 26.50 -48.18 4.48
C PRO A 831 26.13 -46.68 4.74
N LEU A 832 26.30 -45.85 3.73
CA LEU A 832 25.93 -44.43 3.77
C LEU A 832 24.62 -44.21 3.01
N THR A 833 23.63 -43.64 3.67
CA THR A 833 22.37 -43.29 3.07
C THR A 833 22.26 -41.79 2.91
N LEU A 834 22.16 -41.32 1.67
CA LEU A 834 21.91 -39.93 1.32
C LEU A 834 20.39 -39.76 1.03
N THR A 835 19.70 -38.94 1.79
CA THR A 835 18.25 -38.77 1.68
C THR A 835 17.85 -37.82 0.55
N GLU A 836 18.70 -36.83 0.26
CA GLU A 836 18.48 -35.81 -0.75
C GLU A 836 19.81 -35.14 -1.13
N ALA A 837 19.78 -34.38 -2.24
CA ALA A 837 20.85 -33.47 -2.62
C ALA A 837 20.23 -32.08 -2.89
N GLU A 838 20.82 -31.06 -2.30
CA GLU A 838 20.35 -29.67 -2.39
C GLU A 838 21.27 -28.82 -3.27
N LEU A 839 20.66 -27.89 -4.03
CA LEU A 839 21.37 -26.90 -4.84
C LEU A 839 21.30 -25.54 -4.15
N GLY A 840 22.41 -24.82 -4.12
CA GLY A 840 22.50 -23.54 -3.43
C GLY A 840 21.59 -22.45 -4.03
N LYS A 841 21.50 -22.38 -5.36
CA LYS A 841 20.67 -21.41 -6.06
C LYS A 841 19.43 -22.03 -6.70
N ASN A 842 19.49 -23.30 -7.11
CA ASN A 842 18.40 -24.08 -7.73
C ASN A 842 17.70 -23.39 -8.92
N ILE A 843 18.46 -22.65 -9.74
CA ILE A 843 17.90 -21.86 -10.84
C ILE A 843 18.11 -22.54 -12.18
N ILE A 844 19.32 -22.98 -12.45
CA ILE A 844 19.75 -23.51 -13.74
C ILE A 844 20.38 -24.90 -13.67
N PHE A 845 20.68 -25.34 -12.48
CA PHE A 845 21.08 -26.72 -12.20
C PHE A 845 19.93 -27.48 -11.54
N SER A 846 19.86 -28.77 -11.78
CA SER A 846 18.87 -29.63 -11.15
C SER A 846 19.41 -31.04 -10.90
N VAL A 847 18.94 -31.68 -9.86
CA VAL A 847 19.21 -33.08 -9.55
C VAL A 847 17.88 -33.80 -9.38
N PRO A 848 17.56 -34.80 -10.20
CA PRO A 848 16.32 -35.55 -10.06
C PRO A 848 16.20 -36.20 -8.67
N GLN A 849 15.25 -35.78 -7.88
CA GLN A 849 15.05 -36.29 -6.50
C GLN A 849 14.60 -37.77 -6.47
N SER A 850 14.14 -38.29 -7.59
CA SER A 850 13.84 -39.72 -7.75
C SER A 850 15.05 -40.62 -7.61
N GLN A 851 16.28 -40.06 -7.58
CA GLN A 851 17.53 -40.82 -7.34
C GLN A 851 17.79 -41.04 -5.84
N PHE A 852 16.99 -40.40 -4.97
CA PHE A 852 17.11 -40.51 -3.53
C PHE A 852 15.88 -41.22 -2.90
N PRO A 853 16.03 -41.92 -1.74
CA PRO A 853 17.26 -42.08 -0.97
C PRO A 853 18.27 -43.01 -1.70
N LEU A 854 19.54 -42.58 -1.71
CA LEU A 854 20.64 -43.34 -2.30
C LEU A 854 21.48 -44.03 -1.22
N VAL A 855 21.53 -45.36 -1.25
CA VAL A 855 22.38 -46.16 -0.33
C VAL A 855 23.68 -46.52 -1.04
N ILE A 856 24.81 -46.12 -0.47
CA ILE A 856 26.14 -46.44 -0.95
C ILE A 856 26.76 -47.44 0.03
N PRO A 857 26.93 -48.72 -0.34
CA PRO A 857 27.59 -49.72 0.52
C PRO A 857 29.01 -49.34 0.91
N PRO A 858 29.56 -49.92 1.99
CA PRO A 858 30.96 -49.72 2.40
C PRO A 858 31.93 -49.99 1.25
N LYS A 859 32.87 -49.08 1.02
CA LYS A 859 33.93 -49.19 -0.04
C LYS A 859 33.41 -49.34 -1.45
N GLU A 860 32.15 -48.88 -1.71
CA GLU A 860 31.55 -48.93 -3.03
C GLU A 860 31.25 -47.53 -3.60
N ARG A 861 30.95 -47.50 -4.94
CA ARG A 861 30.63 -46.31 -5.71
C ARG A 861 29.16 -46.36 -6.18
N LYS A 862 28.56 -45.19 -6.28
CA LYS A 862 27.27 -44.95 -6.94
C LYS A 862 27.33 -43.66 -7.76
N GLU A 863 26.54 -43.58 -8.81
CA GLU A 863 26.45 -42.38 -9.65
C GLU A 863 25.06 -41.75 -9.55
N ILE A 864 25.03 -40.42 -9.58
CA ILE A 864 23.82 -39.61 -9.69
C ILE A 864 23.89 -38.73 -10.94
N GLN A 865 22.74 -38.43 -11.51
CA GLN A 865 22.66 -37.49 -12.64
C GLN A 865 22.49 -36.05 -12.09
N VAL A 866 23.37 -35.18 -12.55
CA VAL A 866 23.27 -33.72 -12.31
C VAL A 866 23.02 -33.07 -13.62
N CYS A 867 22.02 -32.18 -13.69
CA CYS A 867 21.55 -31.58 -14.93
C CYS A 867 21.78 -30.07 -14.92
N TYR A 868 22.10 -29.52 -16.06
CA TYR A 868 22.27 -28.09 -16.30
C TYR A 868 21.32 -27.62 -17.40
N THR A 869 20.56 -26.56 -17.13
CA THR A 869 19.57 -25.98 -18.05
C THR A 869 19.78 -24.48 -18.13
N PRO A 870 20.64 -23.98 -19.00
CA PRO A 870 20.92 -22.58 -19.13
C PRO A 870 19.67 -21.83 -19.65
N VAL A 871 19.29 -20.72 -18.98
CA VAL A 871 18.13 -19.88 -19.32
C VAL A 871 18.52 -18.59 -20.05
N ALA A 872 19.81 -18.26 -20.07
CA ALA A 872 20.40 -17.14 -20.81
C ALA A 872 21.81 -17.47 -21.31
N ILE A 873 22.44 -16.57 -22.06
CA ILE A 873 23.85 -16.75 -22.47
C ILE A 873 24.77 -16.26 -21.33
N TYR A 874 25.55 -17.18 -20.79
CA TYR A 874 26.51 -16.92 -19.71
C TYR A 874 27.93 -17.13 -20.25
N LEU A 875 28.57 -16.07 -20.74
CA LEU A 875 29.92 -16.15 -21.33
C LEU A 875 31.00 -16.41 -20.26
N ASP A 876 30.81 -15.89 -19.05
CA ASP A 876 31.74 -16.08 -17.92
C ASP A 876 31.40 -17.30 -17.07
N GLY A 877 30.33 -18.02 -17.41
CA GLY A 877 29.81 -19.17 -16.68
C GLY A 877 28.94 -18.82 -15.48
N GLU A 878 27.98 -19.67 -15.19
CA GLU A 878 27.16 -19.61 -13.96
C GLU A 878 27.57 -20.73 -13.02
N THR A 879 27.64 -20.40 -11.74
CA THR A 879 28.07 -21.32 -10.68
C THR A 879 26.93 -21.63 -9.73
N ASP A 880 26.87 -22.86 -9.27
CA ASP A 880 26.03 -23.30 -8.16
C ASP A 880 26.84 -24.28 -7.28
N THR A 881 26.25 -24.67 -6.17
CA THR A 881 26.87 -25.65 -5.26
C THR A 881 25.86 -26.75 -4.99
N LEU A 882 26.24 -27.99 -5.28
CA LEU A 882 25.47 -29.16 -4.93
C LEU A 882 25.92 -29.65 -3.56
N GLN A 883 24.99 -29.84 -2.64
CA GLN A 883 25.25 -30.24 -1.26
C GLN A 883 24.60 -31.58 -0.94
N PHE A 884 25.35 -32.46 -0.32
CA PHE A 884 24.86 -33.69 0.29
C PHE A 884 24.94 -33.58 1.78
N LYS A 885 23.88 -34.00 2.47
CA LYS A 885 23.75 -33.90 3.92
C LYS A 885 23.68 -35.27 4.57
N PHE A 886 24.28 -35.38 5.78
CA PHE A 886 24.16 -36.51 6.67
C PHE A 886 24.06 -35.96 8.10
N GLY A 887 22.83 -35.84 8.61
CA GLY A 887 22.60 -35.06 9.81
C GLY A 887 22.91 -33.58 9.54
N CYS A 888 23.80 -32.99 10.36
CA CYS A 888 24.27 -31.60 10.18
C CYS A 888 25.58 -31.52 9.37
N LEU A 889 26.12 -32.62 8.92
CA LEU A 889 27.32 -32.65 8.09
C LEU A 889 26.97 -32.48 6.63
N GLN A 890 27.83 -31.80 5.90
CA GLN A 890 27.62 -31.61 4.47
C GLN A 890 28.93 -31.82 3.69
N ARG A 891 28.77 -32.34 2.49
CA ARG A 891 29.80 -32.36 1.44
C ARG A 891 29.24 -31.63 0.24
N SER A 892 30.03 -30.78 -0.37
CA SER A 892 29.59 -29.98 -1.50
C SER A 892 30.50 -30.15 -2.70
N ALA A 893 29.89 -29.99 -3.89
CA ALA A 893 30.58 -29.93 -5.15
C ALA A 893 30.24 -28.63 -5.85
N GLY A 894 31.21 -27.87 -6.30
CA GLY A 894 31.01 -26.72 -7.16
C GLY A 894 30.51 -27.15 -8.54
N LEU A 895 29.48 -26.49 -9.04
CA LEU A 895 28.96 -26.68 -10.40
C LEU A 895 29.29 -25.43 -11.21
N LEU A 896 29.70 -25.61 -12.45
CA LEU A 896 29.96 -24.52 -13.40
C LEU A 896 29.37 -24.88 -14.77
N GLY A 897 28.47 -24.02 -15.22
CA GLY A 897 27.84 -24.15 -16.53
C GLY A 897 28.19 -22.99 -17.45
N THR A 898 28.69 -23.25 -18.64
CA THR A 898 28.91 -22.26 -19.69
C THR A 898 28.09 -22.57 -20.93
N ASN A 899 27.64 -21.53 -21.63
CA ASN A 899 26.97 -21.71 -22.89
C ASN A 899 27.29 -20.57 -23.86
N THR A 900 27.34 -20.91 -25.14
CA THR A 900 27.66 -19.96 -26.22
C THR A 900 26.57 -19.86 -27.28
N LYS A 901 25.46 -20.57 -27.14
CA LYS A 901 24.38 -20.63 -28.14
C LYS A 901 23.01 -20.42 -27.50
N GLN A 902 22.20 -19.61 -28.18
CA GLN A 902 20.79 -19.40 -27.85
C GLN A 902 19.97 -20.59 -28.40
N GLY A 903 19.27 -21.29 -27.54
CA GLY A 903 18.33 -22.34 -27.94
C GLY A 903 16.97 -21.73 -28.31
N SER A 904 16.24 -22.38 -29.21
CA SER A 904 14.83 -22.08 -29.45
C SER A 904 13.99 -23.28 -29.01
N ILE A 905 12.99 -23.04 -28.19
CA ILE A 905 11.98 -24.04 -27.85
C ILE A 905 10.92 -23.99 -28.94
N LYS A 906 10.70 -25.12 -29.62
CA LYS A 906 9.56 -25.23 -30.56
C LYS A 906 8.30 -25.55 -29.80
N ALA A 907 7.28 -24.69 -29.93
CA ALA A 907 5.93 -25.04 -29.54
C ALA A 907 5.39 -26.14 -30.45
N ASP A 908 4.52 -27.01 -29.95
CA ASP A 908 3.96 -28.14 -30.71
C ASP A 908 3.25 -27.64 -31.97
N THR A 909 3.71 -28.15 -33.11
CA THR A 909 3.45 -27.59 -34.42
C THR A 909 2.40 -28.38 -35.18
N SER A 910 1.17 -28.40 -34.69
CA SER A 910 0.12 -28.87 -35.60
C SER A 910 -0.40 -27.83 -36.60
N ILE A 911 -0.09 -26.52 -36.41
CA ILE A 911 -0.60 -25.46 -37.32
C ILE A 911 0.42 -24.38 -37.72
N CYS A 912 1.45 -24.02 -36.88
CA CYS A 912 2.53 -23.08 -37.27
C CYS A 912 3.68 -23.12 -36.28
N ALA A 913 4.94 -23.19 -36.76
CA ALA A 913 6.14 -23.10 -35.91
C ALA A 913 6.42 -21.62 -35.61
N ILE A 914 6.05 -21.16 -34.41
CA ILE A 914 6.40 -19.82 -33.93
C ILE A 914 7.55 -19.95 -32.92
N PRO A 915 8.70 -19.27 -33.11
CA PRO A 915 9.78 -19.32 -32.16
C PRO A 915 9.43 -18.55 -30.88
N LEU A 916 9.46 -19.24 -29.74
CA LEU A 916 9.36 -18.63 -28.42
C LEU A 916 10.73 -18.09 -28.01
N LYS A 917 10.85 -16.79 -27.81
CA LYS A 917 12.06 -16.16 -27.27
C LYS A 917 11.93 -16.05 -25.75
N ILE A 918 12.77 -16.78 -25.02
CA ILE A 918 12.78 -16.70 -23.56
C ILE A 918 13.73 -15.57 -23.15
N SER A 919 13.19 -14.58 -22.45
CA SER A 919 13.97 -13.56 -21.76
C SER A 919 13.65 -13.69 -20.27
N VAL A 920 14.50 -14.37 -19.51
CA VAL A 920 14.32 -14.47 -18.07
C VAL A 920 14.93 -13.24 -17.41
N LEU A 921 14.08 -12.28 -17.12
CA LEU A 921 14.36 -11.16 -16.24
C LEU A 921 13.45 -11.32 -15.01
N ASN A 922 13.95 -11.88 -13.93
CA ASN A 922 13.30 -12.11 -12.64
C ASN A 922 12.00 -12.94 -12.68
N THR A 923 11.81 -13.82 -11.70
CA THR A 923 10.51 -14.50 -11.50
C THR A 923 9.48 -13.44 -11.12
N PRO A 924 8.35 -13.30 -11.85
CA PRO A 924 7.36 -12.30 -11.52
C PRO A 924 6.68 -12.67 -10.19
N THR A 925 6.33 -11.67 -9.40
CA THR A 925 5.60 -11.85 -8.13
C THR A 925 4.11 -12.18 -8.33
N PHE A 926 3.61 -12.05 -9.54
CA PHE A 926 2.24 -12.42 -9.96
C PHE A 926 2.25 -12.80 -11.44
N ALA A 927 1.35 -13.68 -11.85
CA ALA A 927 1.18 -14.04 -13.25
C ALA A 927 0.53 -12.88 -14.01
N PHE A 928 1.02 -12.59 -15.21
CA PHE A 928 0.50 -11.50 -16.02
C PHE A 928 0.50 -11.84 -17.51
N LEU A 929 -0.38 -11.17 -18.25
CA LEU A 929 -0.42 -11.15 -19.70
C LEU A 929 -0.44 -9.69 -20.17
N GLN A 930 0.58 -9.26 -20.89
CA GLN A 930 0.67 -7.89 -21.40
C GLN A 930 -0.09 -7.73 -22.74
N GLN A 931 -0.40 -6.48 -23.06
CA GLN A 931 -0.94 -6.14 -24.37
C GLN A 931 0.12 -6.40 -25.44
N ASN A 932 -0.29 -6.98 -26.56
CA ASN A 932 0.62 -7.17 -27.71
C ASN A 932 1.08 -5.81 -28.27
N THR A 933 2.34 -5.75 -28.70
CA THR A 933 2.94 -4.51 -29.18
C THR A 933 3.63 -4.76 -30.52
N PRO A 934 3.26 -4.01 -31.57
CA PRO A 934 2.20 -3.00 -31.64
C PRO A 934 0.77 -3.61 -31.61
N ASN A 935 -0.20 -2.81 -31.14
CA ASN A 935 -1.64 -3.06 -31.27
C ASN A 935 -2.35 -1.71 -31.52
N PRO A 936 -2.98 -1.47 -32.67
CA PRO A 936 -3.27 -2.42 -33.75
C PRO A 936 -2.03 -2.97 -34.45
N LEU A 937 -2.15 -4.20 -34.92
CA LEU A 937 -1.17 -4.88 -35.75
C LEU A 937 -1.57 -4.72 -37.23
N PRO A 938 -0.75 -4.14 -38.11
CA PRO A 938 -1.01 -4.14 -39.56
C PRO A 938 -1.11 -5.56 -40.11
N SER A 939 -1.99 -5.79 -41.05
CA SER A 939 -2.15 -7.11 -41.68
C SER A 939 -0.82 -7.60 -42.27
N GLY A 940 -0.39 -8.81 -41.90
CA GLY A 940 0.94 -9.34 -42.26
C GLY A 940 2.12 -8.75 -41.49
N GLY A 941 1.87 -7.86 -40.54
CA GLY A 941 2.89 -7.26 -39.66
C GLY A 941 3.43 -8.22 -38.60
N GLN A 942 4.33 -7.68 -37.79
CA GLN A 942 4.89 -8.39 -36.62
C GLN A 942 4.42 -7.74 -35.31
N THR A 943 4.10 -8.56 -34.31
CA THR A 943 3.80 -8.11 -32.95
C THR A 943 4.42 -9.05 -31.94
N SER A 944 4.59 -8.61 -30.71
CA SER A 944 5.01 -9.50 -29.62
C SER A 944 3.99 -9.48 -28.47
N ILE A 945 3.84 -10.63 -27.82
CA ILE A 945 3.04 -10.80 -26.59
C ILE A 945 3.97 -11.24 -25.49
N ARG A 946 3.92 -10.54 -24.35
CA ARG A 946 4.72 -10.86 -23.18
C ARG A 946 3.83 -11.32 -22.04
N PHE A 947 4.22 -12.39 -21.36
CA PHE A 947 3.49 -12.91 -20.19
C PHE A 947 4.45 -13.45 -19.13
N GLY A 948 4.00 -13.52 -17.90
CA GLY A 948 4.78 -14.05 -16.77
C GLY A 948 4.04 -15.13 -16.02
N LEU A 949 4.77 -16.17 -15.59
CA LEU A 949 4.29 -17.29 -14.81
C LEU A 949 5.02 -17.33 -13.47
N ILE A 950 4.27 -17.55 -12.38
CA ILE A 950 4.84 -17.62 -11.03
C ILE A 950 5.34 -19.02 -10.66
N ASP A 951 4.75 -20.04 -11.25
CA ASP A 951 5.05 -21.46 -11.01
C ASP A 951 5.17 -22.22 -12.32
N GLN A 952 5.81 -23.39 -12.27
CA GLN A 952 5.76 -24.35 -13.38
C GLN A 952 4.32 -24.79 -13.60
N SER A 953 3.80 -24.55 -14.79
CA SER A 953 2.43 -24.97 -15.12
C SER A 953 2.30 -25.36 -16.59
N HIS A 954 1.33 -26.22 -16.86
CA HIS A 954 0.89 -26.43 -18.23
C HIS A 954 0.23 -25.14 -18.72
N THR A 955 0.82 -24.53 -19.74
CA THR A 955 0.46 -23.21 -20.22
C THR A 955 0.10 -23.26 -21.70
N SER A 956 -1.04 -22.65 -22.07
CA SER A 956 -1.35 -22.40 -23.48
C SER A 956 -1.65 -20.91 -23.69
N LEU A 957 -1.16 -20.37 -24.78
CA LEU A 957 -1.49 -19.04 -25.27
C LEU A 957 -2.16 -19.18 -26.64
N GLU A 958 -3.43 -18.82 -26.72
CA GLU A 958 -4.29 -19.09 -27.87
C GLU A 958 -4.98 -17.81 -28.34
N VAL A 959 -5.29 -17.71 -29.64
CA VAL A 959 -6.02 -16.60 -30.25
C VAL A 959 -7.39 -17.07 -30.73
N PHE A 960 -8.42 -16.30 -30.41
CA PHE A 960 -9.82 -16.55 -30.74
C PHE A 960 -10.42 -15.38 -31.51
N ASP A 961 -11.40 -15.63 -32.34
CA ASP A 961 -12.30 -14.60 -32.84
C ASP A 961 -13.35 -14.19 -31.80
N LEU A 962 -14.12 -13.17 -32.07
CA LEU A 962 -15.16 -12.67 -31.14
C LEU A 962 -16.32 -13.68 -30.93
N LEU A 963 -16.43 -14.71 -31.77
CA LEU A 963 -17.40 -15.79 -31.63
C LEU A 963 -16.87 -16.94 -30.76
N GLY A 964 -15.61 -16.85 -30.29
CA GLY A 964 -14.97 -17.86 -29.47
C GLY A 964 -14.30 -19.00 -30.24
N ASN A 965 -14.23 -18.94 -31.57
CA ASN A 965 -13.51 -19.94 -32.36
C ASN A 965 -12.01 -19.69 -32.28
N ARG A 966 -11.26 -20.74 -31.98
CA ARG A 966 -9.81 -20.67 -31.91
C ARG A 966 -9.19 -20.54 -33.31
N LYS A 967 -8.38 -19.53 -33.51
CA LYS A 967 -7.71 -19.20 -34.78
C LYS A 967 -6.22 -19.58 -34.80
N ALA A 968 -5.55 -19.52 -33.66
CA ALA A 968 -4.16 -19.91 -33.55
C ALA A 968 -3.81 -20.38 -32.14
N ILE A 969 -2.77 -21.23 -32.04
CA ILE A 969 -2.09 -21.56 -30.80
C ILE A 969 -0.69 -20.95 -30.90
N LEU A 970 -0.35 -20.05 -30.01
CA LEU A 970 0.93 -19.32 -30.00
C LEU A 970 1.97 -20.01 -29.11
N ALA A 971 1.52 -20.66 -28.04
CA ALA A 971 2.33 -21.50 -27.16
C ALA A 971 1.44 -22.57 -26.55
N ASN A 972 1.98 -23.79 -26.35
CA ASN A 972 1.31 -24.88 -25.64
C ASN A 972 2.35 -25.85 -25.09
N GLY A 973 2.39 -26.01 -23.78
CA GLY A 973 3.33 -26.90 -23.10
C GLY A 973 3.50 -26.58 -21.62
N THR A 974 4.28 -27.39 -20.93
CA THR A 974 4.64 -27.10 -19.53
C THR A 974 5.81 -26.10 -19.52
N LEU A 975 5.58 -24.92 -18.96
CA LEU A 975 6.57 -23.84 -18.85
C LEU A 975 6.92 -23.61 -17.39
N GLU A 976 8.17 -23.32 -17.11
CA GLU A 976 8.69 -22.97 -15.80
C GLU A 976 8.22 -21.58 -15.36
N ALA A 977 8.43 -21.24 -14.07
CA ALA A 977 8.25 -19.87 -13.60
C ALA A 977 9.19 -18.92 -14.33
N GLY A 978 8.69 -17.80 -14.83
CA GLY A 978 9.50 -16.86 -15.61
C GLY A 978 8.68 -15.91 -16.48
N VAL A 979 9.37 -15.01 -17.16
CA VAL A 979 8.77 -14.08 -18.13
C VAL A 979 9.09 -14.54 -19.55
N TYR A 980 8.04 -14.67 -20.35
CA TYR A 980 8.09 -15.17 -21.72
C TYR A 980 7.66 -14.08 -22.69
N GLU A 981 8.28 -14.05 -23.87
CA GLU A 981 7.90 -13.19 -24.96
C GLU A 981 7.71 -14.02 -26.25
N VAL A 982 6.52 -13.94 -26.81
CA VAL A 982 6.15 -14.59 -28.07
C VAL A 982 6.14 -13.54 -29.18
N ALA A 983 7.14 -13.58 -30.04
CA ALA A 983 7.15 -12.77 -31.25
C ALA A 983 6.33 -13.46 -32.34
N ILE A 984 5.36 -12.76 -32.86
CA ILE A 984 4.42 -13.25 -33.86
C ILE A 984 4.70 -12.54 -35.18
N SER A 985 5.03 -13.32 -36.20
CA SER A 985 5.18 -12.82 -37.58
C SER A 985 4.32 -13.67 -38.52
N ASN A 986 3.64 -13.04 -39.43
CA ASN A 986 2.80 -13.71 -40.44
C ASN A 986 1.59 -14.49 -39.89
N LEU A 987 0.91 -13.93 -38.88
CA LEU A 987 -0.43 -14.46 -38.55
C LEU A 987 -1.37 -14.18 -39.72
N GLN A 988 -1.78 -15.23 -40.43
CA GLN A 988 -2.73 -15.14 -41.52
C GLN A 988 -4.15 -14.96 -41.01
N LEU A 989 -4.40 -13.87 -40.27
CA LEU A 989 -5.71 -13.47 -39.80
C LEU A 989 -6.19 -12.25 -40.61
N THR A 990 -7.45 -12.24 -40.93
CA THR A 990 -8.08 -11.09 -41.63
C THR A 990 -8.15 -9.89 -40.69
N PRO A 991 -8.17 -8.65 -41.21
CA PRO A 991 -8.41 -7.48 -40.41
C PRO A 991 -9.66 -7.64 -39.52
N GLY A 992 -9.53 -7.32 -38.23
CA GLY A 992 -10.60 -7.53 -37.25
C GLY A 992 -10.09 -7.53 -35.82
N VAL A 993 -11.01 -7.78 -34.90
CA VAL A 993 -10.74 -7.86 -33.47
C VAL A 993 -10.68 -9.31 -33.02
N TYR A 994 -9.63 -9.67 -32.34
CA TYR A 994 -9.34 -10.99 -31.81
C TYR A 994 -9.09 -10.92 -30.31
N VAL A 995 -9.33 -12.01 -29.60
CA VAL A 995 -8.96 -12.15 -28.19
C VAL A 995 -7.88 -13.21 -28.09
N TYR A 996 -6.75 -12.88 -27.48
CA TYR A 996 -5.80 -13.93 -27.11
C TYR A 996 -5.89 -14.20 -25.62
N ARG A 997 -5.75 -15.47 -25.29
CA ARG A 997 -5.95 -15.99 -23.93
C ARG A 997 -4.76 -16.84 -23.52
N LEU A 998 -4.22 -16.54 -22.38
CA LEU A 998 -3.23 -17.33 -21.67
C LEU A 998 -3.95 -18.20 -20.64
N HIS A 999 -3.88 -19.51 -20.79
CA HIS A 999 -4.24 -20.47 -19.75
C HIS A 999 -2.98 -20.96 -19.07
N TYR A 1000 -2.95 -21.00 -17.76
CA TYR A 1000 -1.86 -21.56 -16.97
C TYR A 1000 -2.42 -22.16 -15.67
N GLY A 1001 -2.13 -23.42 -15.40
CA GLY A 1001 -2.77 -24.15 -14.31
C GLY A 1001 -4.29 -24.13 -14.44
N ASN A 1002 -4.98 -23.61 -13.43
CA ASN A 1002 -6.44 -23.44 -13.39
C ASN A 1002 -6.92 -22.03 -13.71
N GLU A 1003 -6.01 -21.12 -14.10
CA GLU A 1003 -6.33 -19.73 -14.34
C GLU A 1003 -6.23 -19.35 -15.82
N ALA A 1004 -6.89 -18.24 -16.18
CA ALA A 1004 -6.86 -17.71 -17.54
C ALA A 1004 -6.84 -16.18 -17.54
N LEU A 1005 -5.93 -15.61 -18.30
CA LEU A 1005 -5.85 -14.17 -18.59
C LEU A 1005 -6.15 -13.91 -20.06
N SER A 1006 -6.86 -12.83 -20.38
CA SER A 1006 -7.20 -12.50 -21.77
C SER A 1006 -6.91 -11.03 -22.09
N LYS A 1007 -6.53 -10.77 -23.35
CA LYS A 1007 -6.34 -9.44 -23.92
C LYS A 1007 -6.89 -9.39 -25.35
N VAL A 1008 -7.12 -8.17 -25.82
CA VAL A 1008 -7.66 -7.94 -27.16
C VAL A 1008 -6.53 -7.52 -28.12
N MET A 1009 -6.47 -8.17 -29.28
CA MET A 1009 -5.58 -7.83 -30.37
C MET A 1009 -6.41 -7.33 -31.55
N VAL A 1010 -6.05 -6.20 -32.09
CA VAL A 1010 -6.70 -5.61 -33.27
C VAL A 1010 -5.73 -5.76 -34.46
N ILE A 1011 -6.23 -6.32 -35.55
CA ILE A 1011 -5.52 -6.37 -36.83
C ILE A 1011 -6.17 -5.32 -37.71
N SER A 1012 -5.38 -4.34 -38.13
CA SER A 1012 -5.82 -3.31 -39.07
C SER A 1012 -5.53 -3.72 -40.49
N GLU A 1013 -6.21 -3.10 -41.42
CA GLU A 1013 -5.97 -3.24 -42.86
C GLU A 1013 -4.57 -2.89 -43.26
#